data_5d89689286a8c9af6ed03035c877dbf3
#
_entry.id   5d89689286a8c9af6ed03035c877dbf3
#
_cell.length_a   1.000
_cell.length_b   1.000
_cell.length_c   1.000
_cell.angle_alpha   90.00
_cell.angle_beta   90.00
_cell.angle_gamma   90.00
#
_symmetry.space_group_name_H-M   'P 1'
#
loop_
_entity.id
_entity.type
_entity.pdbx_description
1 polymer ?
#
loop_
_entity_poly.entity_id
_entity_poly.type
_entity_poly.pdbx_seq_one_letter_code
_entity_poly.pdbx_strand_id
1 'polypeptide(L)'
;MKSKLSKIVMLVFLVANLGMAEYIKRDNVVYYKDETEQVDEKKVENADFKTFVKLNDVYGKDGKSVFYFDKKLEGADVKTFQVIGEVNGKDKKYIYNYDEKMEINPKDFKLYKNKDKLLYFRNNGKLYIGGSFFEVEYVQDLNSFEAIDEEYSKDKYNIYYAGTPIYDVDKSTFQIIMPDYYAKDKNNVYSGSDKIKDANPDTIKILNQVYLKDDKNVFLNFGQKIKNADATTFEVMEENASYGKDKNNVYYLGEKLKRADAKSFEIILEPNNLVQMYSKDRNSVFIGGRKIKEADLKTFERLSVTDYYSKDKNNLYYQEVKIDKIDNKNLKILYSDGIDVVKNGNKIFAEGKKLNIKSPETFEIILSKYYNVPNSIYGKDNKNVYAISKFDETYSSKIIKNADVNSFEVMKNSMYTKDKNNIYFTRDNIVKLEGADKDSFVIIAGEVDFSYDKNNVYFRGKKVNGISSDGFKIINLNNQNESFYFLADNKNLYKFITIFSEDTDEIVETKLVPVKNPKVDITSFESVKKFFTNYYRDKSNVYYYDADYKELKRLEGADRNSFISLEGNFGKDNKNVFYNGNKLEGVNSDGFEILDENAIIFKNKSNVYFLKAENEEKKYKLIPLNFDSSSFKPVHKRSGYFKDKNGIYYFDYSNLETLDTKKTENIQNKLFFKIEGVDIPTFRELQFSYSKDKNRVYCKNKEVKGTDAESFVIFYADEGIVVKDKNRIYENGCE
;
A
#
# COMPACT_ATOMS: atom_id res chain seq x y z
N MET A 1 20.79 12.04 3.12
CA MET A 1 19.99 13.27 2.95
C MET A 1 19.22 13.35 1.61
N LYS A 2 19.46 12.49 0.64
CA LYS A 2 18.75 12.47 -0.66
C LYS A 2 17.49 11.56 -0.72
N SER A 3 17.26 10.72 0.28
CA SER A 3 16.14 9.74 0.26
C SER A 3 14.84 10.20 0.95
N LYS A 4 14.84 11.36 1.61
CA LYS A 4 13.62 11.92 2.27
C LYS A 4 12.81 12.88 1.40
N LEU A 5 13.37 13.43 0.32
CA LEU A 5 12.64 14.34 -0.57
C LEU A 5 11.68 13.61 -1.54
N SER A 6 11.95 12.35 -1.88
CA SER A 6 11.11 11.61 -2.83
C SER A 6 9.77 11.12 -2.26
N LYS A 7 9.65 11.03 -0.92
CA LYS A 7 8.38 10.63 -0.27
C LYS A 7 7.39 11.78 -0.05
N ILE A 8 7.86 13.01 -0.06
CA ILE A 8 7.02 14.20 0.19
C ILE A 8 6.24 14.62 -1.07
N VAL A 9 6.77 14.34 -2.26
CA VAL A 9 6.11 14.69 -3.53
C VAL A 9 4.95 13.76 -3.90
N MET A 10 4.87 12.57 -3.30
CA MET A 10 3.87 11.56 -3.67
C MET A 10 2.51 11.70 -2.97
N LEU A 11 2.38 12.54 -1.96
CA LEU A 11 1.12 12.67 -1.19
C LEU A 11 0.23 13.86 -1.61
N VAL A 12 0.71 14.76 -2.45
CA VAL A 12 -0.06 15.95 -2.89
C VAL A 12 -0.89 15.68 -4.16
N PHE A 13 -0.71 14.55 -4.83
CA PHE A 13 -1.38 14.24 -6.11
C PHE A 13 -2.54 13.23 -6.03
N LEU A 14 -3.07 12.93 -4.84
CA LEU A 14 -4.13 11.91 -4.68
C LEU A 14 -5.53 12.48 -4.39
N VAL A 15 -5.77 13.74 -4.69
CA VAL A 15 -7.13 14.31 -4.60
C VAL A 15 -7.44 15.14 -5.84
N ALA A 16 -7.64 14.51 -6.97
CA ALA A 16 -8.52 14.98 -8.05
C ALA A 16 -8.52 13.95 -9.19
N ASN A 17 -9.42 13.04 -9.15
CA ASN A 17 -10.19 12.40 -10.22
C ASN A 17 -10.72 11.07 -9.68
N LEU A 18 -11.73 11.15 -8.82
CA LEU A 18 -12.70 10.06 -8.74
C LEU A 18 -13.49 10.14 -10.04
N GLY A 19 -12.99 9.49 -11.08
CA GLY A 19 -13.79 9.16 -12.26
C GLY A 19 -15.03 8.42 -11.75
N MET A 20 -16.21 8.78 -12.24
CA MET A 20 -17.46 8.20 -11.78
C MET A 20 -17.55 6.77 -12.32
N ALA A 21 -17.29 5.81 -11.47
CA ALA A 21 -17.61 4.43 -11.76
C ALA A 21 -19.13 4.28 -11.79
N GLU A 22 -19.66 3.56 -12.78
CA GLU A 22 -21.11 3.44 -12.91
C GLU A 22 -21.59 2.06 -13.40
N TYR A 23 -22.82 1.72 -12.97
CA TYR A 23 -23.56 0.61 -13.54
C TYR A 23 -24.44 1.08 -14.70
N ILE A 24 -24.26 0.50 -15.87
CA ILE A 24 -24.98 0.84 -17.10
C ILE A 24 -25.94 -0.31 -17.45
N LYS A 25 -27.20 0.02 -17.72
CA LYS A 25 -28.20 -0.94 -18.19
C LYS A 25 -28.46 -0.72 -19.67
N ARG A 26 -28.05 -1.67 -20.53
CA ARG A 26 -28.21 -1.61 -21.98
C ARG A 26 -28.43 -3.00 -22.58
N ASP A 27 -29.25 -3.12 -23.59
CA ASP A 27 -29.49 -4.35 -24.36
C ASP A 27 -29.86 -5.58 -23.51
N ASN A 28 -30.66 -5.40 -22.46
CA ASN A 28 -31.02 -6.41 -21.46
C ASN A 28 -29.81 -6.96 -20.66
N VAL A 29 -28.71 -6.25 -20.63
CA VAL A 29 -27.50 -6.59 -19.87
C VAL A 29 -27.12 -5.45 -18.94
N VAL A 30 -26.58 -5.78 -17.77
CA VAL A 30 -25.97 -4.83 -16.85
C VAL A 30 -24.46 -4.86 -17.07
N TYR A 31 -23.88 -3.68 -17.23
CA TYR A 31 -22.43 -3.47 -17.35
C TYR A 31 -21.95 -2.63 -16.18
N TYR A 32 -20.69 -2.82 -15.82
CA TYR A 32 -19.95 -1.96 -14.93
C TYR A 32 -18.84 -1.26 -15.71
N LYS A 33 -18.73 0.06 -15.56
CA LYS A 33 -17.71 0.89 -16.19
C LYS A 33 -17.01 1.71 -15.10
N ASP A 34 -15.70 1.65 -15.09
CA ASP A 34 -14.85 2.51 -14.28
C ASP A 34 -14.17 3.52 -15.21
N GLU A 35 -14.51 4.80 -15.07
CA GLU A 35 -13.95 5.85 -15.94
C GLU A 35 -12.49 6.18 -15.60
N THR A 36 -11.99 5.76 -14.43
CA THR A 36 -10.58 5.94 -14.06
C THR A 36 -9.68 4.92 -14.73
N GLU A 37 -10.21 3.72 -14.96
CA GLU A 37 -9.58 2.71 -15.80
C GLU A 37 -10.18 2.89 -17.18
N GLN A 38 -9.44 3.29 -18.20
CA GLN A 38 -9.87 3.28 -19.61
C GLN A 38 -10.17 1.83 -20.10
N VAL A 39 -10.89 1.09 -19.27
CA VAL A 39 -11.22 -0.32 -19.50
C VAL A 39 -12.60 -0.40 -20.09
N ASP A 40 -12.75 -1.26 -21.09
CA ASP A 40 -14.03 -1.62 -21.69
C ASP A 40 -15.04 -1.98 -20.58
N GLU A 41 -16.31 -1.57 -20.78
CA GLU A 41 -17.43 -1.95 -19.94
C GLU A 41 -17.40 -3.47 -19.68
N LYS A 42 -17.39 -3.87 -18.40
CA LYS A 42 -17.43 -5.28 -17.98
C LYS A 42 -18.87 -5.69 -17.77
N LYS A 43 -19.27 -6.82 -18.35
CA LYS A 43 -20.59 -7.38 -18.07
C LYS A 43 -20.66 -7.84 -16.62
N VAL A 44 -21.69 -7.40 -15.90
CA VAL A 44 -21.99 -7.92 -14.56
C VAL A 44 -22.58 -9.33 -14.71
N GLU A 45 -21.81 -10.34 -14.36
CA GLU A 45 -22.19 -11.75 -14.62
C GLU A 45 -23.42 -12.17 -13.83
N ASN A 46 -24.38 -12.78 -14.52
CA ASN A 46 -25.62 -13.31 -13.94
C ASN A 46 -26.54 -12.26 -13.25
N ALA A 47 -26.36 -10.96 -13.51
CA ALA A 47 -27.25 -9.94 -12.99
C ALA A 47 -28.59 -9.97 -13.74
N ASP A 48 -29.70 -9.93 -13.00
CA ASP A 48 -31.04 -9.79 -13.57
C ASP A 48 -31.31 -8.34 -13.95
N PHE A 49 -31.26 -8.06 -15.25
CA PHE A 49 -31.48 -6.72 -15.79
C PHE A 49 -32.76 -6.05 -15.32
N LYS A 50 -33.85 -6.80 -15.14
CA LYS A 50 -35.16 -6.24 -14.77
C LYS A 50 -35.19 -5.73 -13.33
N THR A 51 -34.54 -6.47 -12.43
CA THR A 51 -34.56 -6.19 -11.00
C THR A 51 -33.30 -5.51 -10.47
N PHE A 52 -32.27 -5.33 -11.33
CA PHE A 52 -31.01 -4.71 -10.91
C PHE A 52 -31.16 -3.22 -10.55
N VAL A 53 -30.59 -2.85 -9.42
CA VAL A 53 -30.55 -1.49 -8.87
C VAL A 53 -29.12 -1.16 -8.45
N LYS A 54 -28.59 -0.02 -8.88
CA LYS A 54 -27.37 0.58 -8.36
C LYS A 54 -27.60 1.03 -6.93
N LEU A 55 -26.70 0.69 -6.00
CA LEU A 55 -26.74 1.13 -4.61
C LEU A 55 -25.77 2.30 -4.37
N ASN A 56 -24.56 2.22 -4.89
CA ASN A 56 -23.57 3.30 -5.01
C ASN A 56 -22.61 2.97 -6.16
N ASP A 57 -21.45 3.63 -6.24
CA ASP A 57 -20.49 3.40 -7.31
C ASP A 57 -19.81 2.03 -7.26
N VAL A 58 -19.80 1.39 -6.10
CA VAL A 58 -19.14 0.09 -5.85
C VAL A 58 -20.14 -1.06 -5.87
N TYR A 59 -21.33 -0.87 -5.29
CA TYR A 59 -22.31 -1.94 -5.07
C TYR A 59 -23.57 -1.77 -5.91
N GLY A 60 -24.05 -2.91 -6.41
CA GLY A 60 -25.38 -3.06 -7.01
C GLY A 60 -26.08 -4.31 -6.46
N LYS A 61 -27.39 -4.43 -6.66
CA LYS A 61 -28.13 -5.64 -6.34
C LYS A 61 -29.28 -5.89 -7.32
N ASP A 62 -29.65 -7.14 -7.44
CA ASP A 62 -30.90 -7.56 -8.10
C ASP A 62 -31.82 -8.30 -7.11
N GLY A 63 -32.85 -8.96 -7.57
CA GLY A 63 -33.77 -9.73 -6.75
C GLY A 63 -33.14 -10.96 -6.05
N LYS A 64 -31.95 -11.39 -6.43
CA LYS A 64 -31.29 -12.64 -5.98
C LYS A 64 -29.89 -12.45 -5.43
N SER A 65 -29.17 -11.43 -5.89
CA SER A 65 -27.73 -11.27 -5.62
C SER A 65 -27.37 -9.81 -5.31
N VAL A 66 -26.31 -9.64 -4.53
CA VAL A 66 -25.57 -8.39 -4.39
C VAL A 66 -24.33 -8.50 -5.25
N PHE A 67 -23.95 -7.40 -5.86
CA PHE A 67 -22.78 -7.30 -6.73
C PHE A 67 -21.81 -6.25 -6.19
N TYR A 68 -20.54 -6.52 -6.37
CA TYR A 68 -19.44 -5.64 -6.16
C TYR A 68 -18.71 -5.49 -7.49
N PHE A 69 -18.71 -4.27 -8.06
CA PHE A 69 -18.29 -4.02 -9.43
C PHE A 69 -19.02 -4.96 -10.40
N ASP A 70 -18.25 -5.70 -11.22
CA ASP A 70 -18.77 -6.68 -12.18
C ASP A 70 -19.03 -8.07 -11.59
N LYS A 71 -18.69 -8.32 -10.31
CA LYS A 71 -18.72 -9.64 -9.67
C LYS A 71 -19.84 -9.79 -8.66
N LYS A 72 -20.34 -10.99 -8.53
CA LYS A 72 -21.29 -11.35 -7.47
C LYS A 72 -20.59 -11.38 -6.10
N LEU A 73 -21.18 -10.70 -5.11
CA LEU A 73 -20.73 -10.72 -3.71
C LEU A 73 -21.22 -11.99 -3.01
N GLU A 74 -20.34 -12.98 -2.88
CA GLU A 74 -20.71 -14.30 -2.42
C GLU A 74 -21.17 -14.34 -0.94
N GLY A 75 -22.37 -14.89 -0.74
CA GLY A 75 -22.97 -15.08 0.59
C GLY A 75 -23.65 -13.86 1.18
N ALA A 76 -23.77 -12.75 0.43
CA ALA A 76 -24.50 -11.56 0.87
C ALA A 76 -26.01 -11.80 0.88
N ASP A 77 -26.67 -11.37 1.96
CA ASP A 77 -28.13 -11.42 2.10
C ASP A 77 -28.77 -10.21 1.42
N VAL A 78 -29.34 -10.42 0.24
CA VAL A 78 -29.93 -9.36 -0.60
C VAL A 78 -30.98 -8.53 0.12
N LYS A 79 -31.77 -9.17 1.01
CA LYS A 79 -32.89 -8.49 1.71
C LYS A 79 -32.41 -7.52 2.76
N THR A 80 -31.29 -7.80 3.40
CA THR A 80 -30.77 -7.00 4.52
C THR A 80 -29.53 -6.21 4.17
N PHE A 81 -28.99 -6.36 2.93
CA PHE A 81 -27.80 -5.65 2.50
C PHE A 81 -28.03 -4.14 2.39
N GLN A 82 -27.15 -3.38 3.00
CA GLN A 82 -27.12 -1.92 3.03
C GLN A 82 -25.70 -1.42 2.77
N VAL A 83 -25.56 -0.38 1.99
CA VAL A 83 -24.33 0.40 1.90
C VAL A 83 -24.18 1.24 3.17
N ILE A 84 -23.02 1.22 3.78
CA ILE A 84 -22.73 1.93 5.05
C ILE A 84 -21.56 2.91 4.95
N GLY A 85 -20.86 2.93 3.83
CA GLY A 85 -19.75 3.82 3.46
C GLY A 85 -19.48 3.72 1.97
N GLU A 86 -18.49 4.44 1.47
CA GLU A 86 -18.15 4.46 0.03
C GLU A 86 -17.87 3.06 -0.52
N VAL A 87 -17.03 2.29 0.20
CA VAL A 87 -16.60 0.94 -0.17
C VAL A 87 -17.12 -0.13 0.79
N ASN A 88 -17.93 0.26 1.78
CA ASN A 88 -18.41 -0.63 2.82
C ASN A 88 -19.89 -0.95 2.66
N GLY A 89 -20.20 -2.23 2.77
CA GLY A 89 -21.56 -2.75 2.87
C GLY A 89 -21.76 -3.56 4.15
N LYS A 90 -23.01 -3.82 4.52
CA LYS A 90 -23.35 -4.79 5.56
C LYS A 90 -24.68 -5.47 5.28
N ASP A 91 -24.82 -6.68 5.76
CA ASP A 91 -26.11 -7.34 5.90
C ASP A 91 -26.35 -7.74 7.38
N LYS A 92 -27.30 -8.61 7.65
CA LYS A 92 -27.60 -9.06 9.02
C LYS A 92 -26.47 -9.89 9.65
N LYS A 93 -25.56 -10.45 8.84
CA LYS A 93 -24.53 -11.40 9.30
C LYS A 93 -23.11 -10.89 9.11
N TYR A 94 -22.86 -10.13 8.04
CA TYR A 94 -21.53 -9.70 7.66
C TYR A 94 -21.44 -8.19 7.46
N ILE A 95 -20.25 -7.65 7.77
CA ILE A 95 -19.77 -6.37 7.24
C ILE A 95 -18.81 -6.67 6.09
N TYR A 96 -18.87 -5.86 5.05
CA TYR A 96 -18.08 -6.00 3.82
C TYR A 96 -17.20 -4.77 3.63
N ASN A 97 -15.98 -5.01 3.17
CA ASN A 97 -15.07 -4.00 2.64
C ASN A 97 -14.68 -4.46 1.24
N TYR A 98 -15.17 -3.79 0.21
CA TYR A 98 -15.16 -4.32 -1.13
C TYR A 98 -15.82 -5.73 -1.18
N ASP A 99 -15.08 -6.79 -1.53
CA ASP A 99 -15.53 -8.19 -1.54
C ASP A 99 -15.10 -8.99 -0.30
N GLU A 100 -14.23 -8.44 0.53
CA GLU A 100 -13.86 -9.02 1.81
C GLU A 100 -15.01 -8.92 2.81
N LYS A 101 -15.17 -9.91 3.67
CA LYS A 101 -16.24 -9.92 4.66
C LYS A 101 -15.78 -10.39 6.03
N MET A 102 -16.37 -9.81 7.06
CA MET A 102 -16.18 -10.17 8.46
C MET A 102 -17.55 -10.44 9.12
N GLU A 103 -17.65 -11.51 9.91
CA GLU A 103 -18.89 -11.84 10.62
C GLU A 103 -19.17 -10.82 11.75
N ILE A 104 -20.39 -10.31 11.78
CA ILE A 104 -20.85 -9.36 12.80
C ILE A 104 -21.16 -10.08 14.10
N ASN A 105 -20.58 -9.61 15.22
CA ASN A 105 -21.01 -9.98 16.56
C ASN A 105 -22.11 -9.02 17.03
N PRO A 106 -23.40 -9.44 17.09
CA PRO A 106 -24.51 -8.54 17.40
C PRO A 106 -24.42 -7.90 18.80
N LYS A 107 -23.68 -8.53 19.73
CA LYS A 107 -23.54 -8.03 21.11
C LYS A 107 -22.59 -6.87 21.26
N ASP A 108 -21.68 -6.70 20.28
CA ASP A 108 -20.57 -5.73 20.37
C ASP A 108 -20.46 -4.82 19.13
N PHE A 109 -21.22 -5.11 18.08
CA PHE A 109 -21.12 -4.37 16.83
C PHE A 109 -21.64 -2.94 16.93
N LYS A 110 -20.80 -1.96 16.58
CA LYS A 110 -21.13 -0.54 16.56
C LYS A 110 -20.47 0.15 15.39
N LEU A 111 -21.20 1.04 14.72
CA LEU A 111 -20.70 1.89 13.64
C LEU A 111 -20.48 3.31 14.16
N TYR A 112 -19.38 3.93 13.73
CA TYR A 112 -19.07 5.33 13.95
C TYR A 112 -19.02 6.02 12.59
N LYS A 113 -19.96 6.90 12.31
CA LYS A 113 -20.18 7.53 11.00
C LYS A 113 -20.17 9.05 11.10
N ASN A 114 -19.71 9.69 10.02
CA ASN A 114 -19.94 11.11 9.77
C ASN A 114 -20.77 11.20 8.47
N LYS A 115 -22.03 11.61 8.60
CA LYS A 115 -23.01 11.55 7.49
C LYS A 115 -23.04 10.14 6.86
N ASP A 116 -22.67 10.04 5.59
CA ASP A 116 -22.70 8.78 4.82
C ASP A 116 -21.37 8.03 4.85
N LYS A 117 -20.30 8.62 5.40
CA LYS A 117 -18.99 8.01 5.48
C LYS A 117 -18.83 7.20 6.76
N LEU A 118 -18.41 5.94 6.62
CA LEU A 118 -18.04 5.09 7.76
C LEU A 118 -16.61 5.45 8.17
N LEU A 119 -16.46 5.97 9.40
CA LEU A 119 -15.14 6.32 9.96
C LEU A 119 -14.50 5.13 10.63
N TYR A 120 -15.22 4.50 11.55
CA TYR A 120 -14.78 3.32 12.27
C TYR A 120 -15.94 2.36 12.51
N PHE A 121 -15.61 1.09 12.77
CA PHE A 121 -16.57 0.15 13.36
C PHE A 121 -15.93 -0.70 14.46
N ARG A 122 -16.73 -1.03 15.46
CA ARG A 122 -16.34 -1.94 16.54
C ARG A 122 -16.97 -3.30 16.29
N ASN A 123 -16.21 -4.38 16.44
CA ASN A 123 -16.67 -5.76 16.32
C ASN A 123 -15.77 -6.70 17.11
N ASN A 124 -16.34 -7.65 17.88
CA ASN A 124 -15.61 -8.61 18.71
C ASN A 124 -14.58 -7.98 19.69
N GLY A 125 -14.91 -6.83 20.28
CA GLY A 125 -14.02 -6.14 21.22
C GLY A 125 -12.86 -5.41 20.56
N LYS A 126 -12.88 -5.24 19.25
CA LYS A 126 -11.85 -4.58 18.44
C LYS A 126 -12.45 -3.41 17.67
N LEU A 127 -11.64 -2.41 17.41
CA LEU A 127 -11.99 -1.25 16.58
C LEU A 127 -11.27 -1.35 15.23
N TYR A 128 -11.96 -1.00 14.17
CA TYR A 128 -11.45 -1.04 12.80
C TYR A 128 -11.69 0.30 12.11
N ILE A 129 -10.77 0.70 11.23
CA ILE A 129 -10.95 1.87 10.37
C ILE A 129 -12.00 1.55 9.30
N GLY A 130 -12.93 2.48 9.07
CA GLY A 130 -13.86 2.40 7.93
C GLY A 130 -13.09 2.46 6.61
N GLY A 131 -13.58 1.79 5.57
CA GLY A 131 -12.88 1.71 4.29
C GLY A 131 -11.74 0.69 4.23
N SER A 132 -11.39 0.09 5.37
CA SER A 132 -10.44 -1.03 5.46
C SER A 132 -10.83 -1.94 6.63
N PHE A 133 -10.23 -3.13 6.73
CA PHE A 133 -10.35 -3.97 7.93
C PHE A 133 -9.10 -3.88 8.82
N PHE A 134 -8.39 -2.73 8.76
CA PHE A 134 -7.27 -2.49 9.65
C PHE A 134 -7.75 -2.25 11.07
N GLU A 135 -7.22 -3.05 12.00
CA GLU A 135 -7.50 -2.94 13.43
C GLU A 135 -6.76 -1.72 14.01
N VAL A 136 -7.48 -0.91 14.78
CA VAL A 136 -6.92 0.19 15.55
C VAL A 136 -6.48 -0.34 16.91
N GLU A 137 -5.20 -0.53 17.08
CA GLU A 137 -4.65 -1.29 18.22
C GLU A 137 -4.49 -0.46 19.50
N TYR A 138 -4.39 0.87 19.41
CA TYR A 138 -3.96 1.73 20.52
C TYR A 138 -5.08 2.42 21.29
N VAL A 139 -6.34 2.22 20.91
CA VAL A 139 -7.48 2.80 21.65
C VAL A 139 -7.69 2.05 22.95
N GLN A 140 -7.62 2.80 24.07
CA GLN A 140 -7.55 2.19 25.39
C GLN A 140 -8.92 1.90 26.01
N ASP A 141 -9.94 2.70 25.68
CA ASP A 141 -11.28 2.48 26.17
C ASP A 141 -12.32 2.56 25.04
N LEU A 142 -12.60 1.41 24.45
CA LEU A 142 -13.60 1.28 23.40
C LEU A 142 -15.02 1.68 23.82
N ASN A 143 -15.32 1.69 25.14
CA ASN A 143 -16.66 2.03 25.61
C ASN A 143 -16.91 3.55 25.58
N SER A 144 -15.88 4.34 25.78
CA SER A 144 -15.93 5.80 25.68
C SER A 144 -15.39 6.33 24.34
N PHE A 145 -15.07 5.46 23.39
CA PHE A 145 -14.56 5.86 22.08
C PHE A 145 -15.56 6.69 21.30
N GLU A 146 -15.08 7.78 20.75
CA GLU A 146 -15.80 8.76 19.93
C GLU A 146 -14.93 9.17 18.74
N ALA A 147 -15.42 9.02 17.52
CA ALA A 147 -14.82 9.63 16.34
C ALA A 147 -15.17 11.12 16.31
N ILE A 148 -14.17 11.99 16.16
CA ILE A 148 -14.37 13.45 16.07
C ILE A 148 -14.51 13.84 14.59
N ASP A 149 -13.57 13.42 13.74
CA ASP A 149 -13.64 13.52 12.28
C ASP A 149 -13.04 12.26 11.64
N GLU A 150 -12.53 12.34 10.41
CA GLU A 150 -11.99 11.20 9.67
C GLU A 150 -10.71 10.65 10.31
N GLU A 151 -9.85 11.53 10.80
CA GLU A 151 -8.55 11.19 11.36
C GLU A 151 -8.52 11.32 12.88
N TYR A 152 -9.22 12.31 13.46
CA TYR A 152 -9.19 12.54 14.89
C TYR A 152 -10.31 11.79 15.62
N SER A 153 -9.93 11.16 16.72
CA SER A 153 -10.83 10.46 17.62
C SER A 153 -10.40 10.62 19.07
N LYS A 154 -11.24 10.24 20.01
CA LYS A 154 -10.93 10.30 21.45
C LYS A 154 -11.57 9.16 22.21
N ASP A 155 -11.00 8.89 23.37
CA ASP A 155 -11.66 8.15 24.43
C ASP A 155 -11.55 8.94 25.78
N LYS A 156 -11.96 8.36 26.86
CA LYS A 156 -11.83 9.05 28.17
C LYS A 156 -10.39 9.34 28.57
N TYR A 157 -9.40 8.65 27.97
CA TYR A 157 -7.98 8.80 28.33
C TYR A 157 -7.22 9.69 27.35
N ASN A 158 -7.40 9.52 26.05
CA ASN A 158 -6.55 10.10 25.00
C ASN A 158 -7.34 10.79 23.90
N ILE A 159 -6.63 11.63 23.14
CA ILE A 159 -6.96 12.03 21.77
C ILE A 159 -6.08 11.20 20.84
N TYR A 160 -6.61 10.81 19.69
CA TYR A 160 -5.94 10.00 18.68
C TYR A 160 -5.97 10.69 17.33
N TYR A 161 -4.93 10.47 16.55
CA TYR A 161 -4.88 10.76 15.12
C TYR A 161 -4.63 9.46 14.36
N ALA A 162 -5.48 9.12 13.40
CA ALA A 162 -5.45 7.83 12.67
C ALA A 162 -5.29 6.61 13.62
N GLY A 163 -5.96 6.65 14.77
CA GLY A 163 -5.87 5.61 15.80
C GLY A 163 -4.62 5.63 16.67
N THR A 164 -3.65 6.50 16.42
CA THR A 164 -2.43 6.66 17.22
C THR A 164 -2.63 7.74 18.29
N PRO A 165 -2.29 7.50 19.57
CA PRO A 165 -2.45 8.49 20.63
C PRO A 165 -1.61 9.75 20.37
N ILE A 166 -2.20 10.93 20.54
CA ILE A 166 -1.48 12.20 20.58
C ILE A 166 -1.02 12.43 22.03
N TYR A 167 0.28 12.47 22.21
CA TYR A 167 0.85 12.58 23.54
C TYR A 167 0.93 14.03 24.04
N ASP A 168 0.81 14.22 25.36
CA ASP A 168 0.94 15.52 26.03
C ASP A 168 -0.06 16.58 25.50
N VAL A 169 -1.25 16.13 25.12
CA VAL A 169 -2.36 16.98 24.68
C VAL A 169 -3.25 17.38 25.85
N ASP A 170 -3.57 18.66 25.95
CA ASP A 170 -4.63 19.11 26.87
C ASP A 170 -6.02 18.83 26.27
N LYS A 171 -6.61 17.70 26.67
CA LYS A 171 -7.90 17.25 26.17
C LYS A 171 -9.05 18.25 26.39
N SER A 172 -8.95 19.04 27.47
CA SER A 172 -10.02 19.99 27.85
C SER A 172 -10.09 21.18 26.90
N THR A 173 -8.99 21.50 26.24
CA THR A 173 -8.86 22.63 25.31
C THR A 173 -8.59 22.21 23.88
N PHE A 174 -8.52 20.90 23.63
CA PHE A 174 -8.27 20.37 22.28
C PHE A 174 -9.38 20.76 21.31
N GLN A 175 -8.98 21.27 20.15
CA GLN A 175 -9.88 21.63 19.06
C GLN A 175 -9.20 21.39 17.71
N ILE A 176 -9.97 20.91 16.76
CA ILE A 176 -9.56 20.81 15.36
C ILE A 176 -9.66 22.19 14.75
N ILE A 177 -8.61 22.66 14.10
CA ILE A 177 -8.56 23.96 13.41
C ILE A 177 -8.58 23.81 11.89
N MET A 178 -8.27 22.62 11.37
CA MET A 178 -8.50 22.20 10.00
C MET A 178 -8.76 20.68 9.99
N PRO A 179 -9.94 20.24 9.55
CA PRO A 179 -10.27 18.82 9.48
C PRO A 179 -9.17 18.00 8.82
N ASP A 180 -8.92 16.81 9.33
CA ASP A 180 -7.95 15.82 8.86
C ASP A 180 -6.47 16.23 8.95
N TYR A 181 -6.13 17.51 9.21
CA TYR A 181 -4.75 18.01 9.14
C TYR A 181 -4.24 18.61 10.44
N TYR A 182 -4.97 19.60 10.99
CA TYR A 182 -4.43 20.44 12.07
C TYR A 182 -5.36 20.55 13.25
N ALA A 183 -4.76 20.45 14.42
CA ALA A 183 -5.44 20.68 15.70
C ALA A 183 -4.60 21.55 16.61
N LYS A 184 -5.18 22.05 17.68
CA LYS A 184 -4.46 22.74 18.77
C LYS A 184 -5.09 22.45 20.12
N ASP A 185 -4.30 22.69 21.16
CA ASP A 185 -4.81 22.90 22.52
C ASP A 185 -4.28 24.25 23.03
N LYS A 186 -4.44 24.54 24.31
CA LYS A 186 -3.96 25.81 24.89
C LYS A 186 -2.41 25.96 24.88
N ASN A 187 -1.67 24.86 24.72
CA ASN A 187 -0.21 24.85 24.84
C ASN A 187 0.48 24.62 23.48
N ASN A 188 -0.14 23.89 22.58
CA ASN A 188 0.53 23.37 21.37
C ASN A 188 -0.38 23.46 20.13
N VAL A 189 0.25 23.47 18.96
CA VAL A 189 -0.36 23.23 17.65
C VAL A 189 0.12 21.88 17.14
N TYR A 190 -0.76 21.12 16.50
CA TYR A 190 -0.48 19.77 16.01
C TYR A 190 -0.71 19.69 14.49
N SER A 191 0.16 18.94 13.83
CA SER A 191 -0.03 18.44 12.47
C SER A 191 -0.13 16.92 12.55
N GLY A 192 -1.33 16.39 12.37
CA GLY A 192 -1.58 14.99 12.68
C GLY A 192 -1.34 14.68 14.16
N SER A 193 -0.46 13.71 14.45
CA SER A 193 -0.04 13.37 15.82
C SER A 193 1.10 14.23 16.36
N ASP A 194 1.80 14.99 15.49
CA ASP A 194 3.06 15.65 15.83
C ASP A 194 2.86 17.10 16.22
N LYS A 195 3.60 17.56 17.22
CA LYS A 195 3.60 18.97 17.63
C LYS A 195 4.39 19.82 16.64
N ILE A 196 3.82 20.95 16.28
CA ILE A 196 4.53 21.97 15.50
C ILE A 196 5.40 22.80 16.44
N LYS A 197 6.70 22.58 16.38
CA LYS A 197 7.68 23.26 17.23
C LYS A 197 7.63 24.78 17.02
N ASP A 198 7.69 25.53 18.12
CA ASP A 198 7.68 26.99 18.15
C ASP A 198 6.39 27.66 17.64
N ALA A 199 5.34 26.91 17.33
CA ALA A 199 4.07 27.47 16.93
C ALA A 199 3.27 27.98 18.12
N ASN A 200 2.76 29.20 18.02
CA ASN A 200 1.93 29.83 19.04
C ASN A 200 0.44 29.49 18.82
N PRO A 201 -0.19 28.67 19.69
CA PRO A 201 -1.58 28.27 19.52
C PRO A 201 -2.59 29.43 19.61
N ASP A 202 -2.23 30.54 20.27
CA ASP A 202 -3.12 31.71 20.40
C ASP A 202 -3.22 32.51 19.10
N THR A 203 -2.15 32.52 18.28
CA THR A 203 -2.04 33.35 17.09
C THR A 203 -1.98 32.56 15.79
N ILE A 204 -1.96 31.23 15.86
CA ILE A 204 -1.87 30.36 14.68
C ILE A 204 -3.01 30.60 13.69
N LYS A 205 -2.66 30.70 12.43
CA LYS A 205 -3.59 30.84 11.29
C LYS A 205 -3.22 29.84 10.21
N ILE A 206 -4.21 29.09 9.77
CA ILE A 206 -4.08 28.24 8.59
C ILE A 206 -4.27 29.13 7.38
N LEU A 207 -3.31 29.16 6.49
CA LEU A 207 -3.39 29.91 5.24
C LEU A 207 -3.98 29.03 4.13
N ASN A 208 -3.51 27.79 4.06
CA ASN A 208 -4.03 26.71 3.21
C ASN A 208 -3.49 25.36 3.69
N GLN A 209 -3.63 24.27 2.92
CA GLN A 209 -3.10 22.95 3.27
C GLN A 209 -1.56 22.90 3.30
N VAL A 210 -0.86 23.87 2.70
CA VAL A 210 0.60 23.90 2.58
C VAL A 210 1.24 24.81 3.63
N TYR A 211 0.61 25.96 3.96
CA TYR A 211 1.19 27.01 4.79
C TYR A 211 0.34 27.37 5.99
N LEU A 212 1.02 27.54 7.12
CA LEU A 212 0.48 28.09 8.36
C LEU A 212 1.37 29.27 8.81
N LYS A 213 0.84 30.17 9.62
CA LYS A 213 1.65 31.18 10.30
C LYS A 213 1.08 31.53 11.67
N ASP A 214 1.96 31.94 12.57
CA ASP A 214 1.60 32.67 13.77
C ASP A 214 2.04 34.13 13.70
N ASP A 215 2.10 34.83 14.80
CA ASP A 215 2.55 36.24 14.87
C ASP A 215 4.04 36.44 14.55
N LYS A 216 4.87 35.40 14.62
CA LYS A 216 6.33 35.45 14.47
C LYS A 216 6.88 34.58 13.36
N ASN A 217 6.24 33.46 13.07
CA ASN A 217 6.78 32.38 12.24
C ASN A 217 5.84 32.00 11.12
N VAL A 218 6.41 31.51 10.03
CA VAL A 218 5.69 30.83 8.94
C VAL A 218 6.15 29.37 8.92
N PHE A 219 5.22 28.46 8.77
CA PHE A 219 5.47 27.03 8.73
C PHE A 219 4.94 26.44 7.41
N LEU A 220 5.65 25.47 6.91
CA LEU A 220 5.17 24.54 5.88
C LEU A 220 4.32 23.45 6.55
N ASN A 221 3.54 22.72 5.77
CA ASN A 221 2.84 21.52 6.25
C ASN A 221 3.80 20.58 7.01
N PHE A 222 3.27 19.79 7.95
CA PHE A 222 4.05 18.98 8.90
C PHE A 222 4.97 19.77 9.84
N GLY A 223 4.73 21.08 9.98
CA GLY A 223 5.35 21.90 11.02
C GLY A 223 6.77 22.39 10.76
N GLN A 224 7.31 22.22 9.56
CA GLN A 224 8.63 22.72 9.22
C GLN A 224 8.64 24.26 9.17
N LYS A 225 9.40 24.91 10.02
CA LYS A 225 9.56 26.37 10.04
C LYS A 225 10.31 26.90 8.82
N ILE A 226 9.75 27.88 8.14
CA ILE A 226 10.37 28.53 6.97
C ILE A 226 11.33 29.60 7.45
N LYS A 227 12.62 29.37 7.23
CA LYS A 227 13.68 30.29 7.68
C LYS A 227 13.57 31.69 7.01
N ASN A 228 13.62 32.74 7.81
CA ASN A 228 13.65 34.14 7.37
C ASN A 228 12.38 34.58 6.63
N ALA A 229 11.26 33.87 6.70
CA ALA A 229 10.00 34.37 6.22
C ALA A 229 9.44 35.42 7.19
N ASP A 230 8.97 36.54 6.66
CA ASP A 230 8.31 37.60 7.44
C ASP A 230 6.82 37.23 7.65
N ALA A 231 6.50 36.69 8.81
CA ALA A 231 5.13 36.28 9.13
C ALA A 231 4.10 37.41 9.04
N THR A 232 4.52 38.65 9.24
CA THR A 232 3.59 39.80 9.21
C THR A 232 3.10 40.13 7.80
N THR A 233 3.94 39.90 6.79
CA THR A 233 3.65 40.19 5.38
C THR A 233 3.50 38.97 4.52
N PHE A 234 3.65 37.77 5.10
CA PHE A 234 3.54 36.52 4.34
C PHE A 234 2.10 36.26 3.90
N GLU A 235 1.94 35.98 2.62
CA GLU A 235 0.68 35.61 1.98
C GLU A 235 0.89 34.43 1.02
N VAL A 236 -0.15 33.63 0.82
CA VAL A 236 -0.20 32.55 -0.17
C VAL A 236 -0.74 33.09 -1.48
N MET A 237 -0.23 32.59 -2.59
CA MET A 237 -0.74 32.97 -3.91
C MET A 237 -1.97 32.11 -4.25
N GLU A 238 -3.10 32.75 -4.51
CA GLU A 238 -4.39 32.07 -4.73
C GLU A 238 -4.35 31.15 -5.97
N GLU A 239 -3.61 31.56 -7.00
CA GLU A 239 -3.52 30.84 -8.26
C GLU A 239 -2.73 29.52 -8.15
N ASN A 240 -1.82 29.42 -7.19
CA ASN A 240 -1.09 28.18 -6.89
C ASN A 240 -0.70 28.13 -5.41
N ALA A 241 -1.40 27.29 -4.68
CA ALA A 241 -1.24 27.10 -3.24
C ALA A 241 0.18 26.70 -2.76
N SER A 242 1.04 26.23 -3.66
CA SER A 242 2.44 25.90 -3.35
C SER A 242 3.34 27.12 -3.25
N TYR A 243 2.89 28.27 -3.77
CA TYR A 243 3.66 29.51 -3.69
C TYR A 243 3.20 30.40 -2.53
N GLY A 244 4.16 30.91 -1.80
CA GLY A 244 3.96 31.99 -0.82
C GLY A 244 4.95 33.10 -1.06
N LYS A 245 4.64 34.32 -0.60
CA LYS A 245 5.55 35.45 -0.64
C LYS A 245 5.42 36.32 0.60
N ASP A 246 6.51 36.96 0.97
CA ASP A 246 6.51 38.08 1.88
C ASP A 246 6.94 39.36 1.12
N LYS A 247 7.08 40.51 1.80
CA LYS A 247 7.47 41.77 1.18
C LYS A 247 8.80 41.72 0.40
N ASN A 248 9.69 40.76 0.70
CA ASN A 248 11.05 40.69 0.16
C ASN A 248 11.33 39.41 -0.64
N ASN A 249 10.60 38.31 -0.40
CA ASN A 249 10.97 37.00 -0.89
C ASN A 249 9.75 36.27 -1.44
N VAL A 250 10.03 35.35 -2.35
CA VAL A 250 9.07 34.35 -2.85
C VAL A 250 9.53 32.96 -2.41
N TYR A 251 8.59 32.10 -2.09
CA TYR A 251 8.80 30.73 -1.63
C TYR A 251 7.97 29.76 -2.48
N TYR A 252 8.53 28.59 -2.75
CA TYR A 252 7.83 27.48 -3.36
C TYR A 252 7.99 26.25 -2.45
N LEU A 253 6.89 25.72 -1.92
CA LEU A 253 6.90 24.64 -0.92
C LEU A 253 7.92 24.92 0.21
N GLY A 254 7.90 26.13 0.75
CA GLY A 254 8.78 26.58 1.84
C GLY A 254 10.20 26.94 1.44
N GLU A 255 10.65 26.57 0.26
CA GLU A 255 11.99 26.89 -0.21
C GLU A 255 12.03 28.28 -0.86
N LYS A 256 12.95 29.14 -0.39
CA LYS A 256 13.11 30.48 -0.93
C LYS A 256 13.62 30.44 -2.38
N LEU A 257 12.91 31.10 -3.28
CA LEU A 257 13.35 31.28 -4.67
C LEU A 257 14.51 32.28 -4.74
N LYS A 258 15.68 31.80 -5.15
CA LYS A 258 16.88 32.67 -5.28
C LYS A 258 16.68 33.68 -6.38
N ARG A 259 16.84 35.00 -6.04
CA ARG A 259 16.76 36.13 -6.96
C ARG A 259 15.38 36.37 -7.60
N ALA A 260 14.30 35.81 -7.07
CA ALA A 260 12.96 36.19 -7.47
C ALA A 260 12.60 37.58 -6.90
N ASP A 261 11.96 38.38 -7.70
CA ASP A 261 11.47 39.71 -7.30
C ASP A 261 10.04 39.61 -6.78
N ALA A 262 9.87 39.61 -5.46
CA ALA A 262 8.57 39.44 -4.81
C ALA A 262 7.51 40.48 -5.24
N LYS A 263 7.93 41.70 -5.64
CA LYS A 263 7.01 42.77 -6.04
C LYS A 263 6.36 42.57 -7.40
N SER A 264 7.08 41.92 -8.32
CA SER A 264 6.61 41.67 -9.68
C SER A 264 6.34 40.18 -9.97
N PHE A 265 6.42 39.34 -8.94
CA PHE A 265 6.21 37.92 -9.10
C PHE A 265 4.72 37.61 -9.29
N GLU A 266 4.42 36.85 -10.33
CA GLU A 266 3.07 36.42 -10.68
C GLU A 266 3.06 34.97 -11.23
N ILE A 267 1.95 34.28 -11.06
CA ILE A 267 1.71 32.97 -11.67
C ILE A 267 1.24 33.18 -13.11
N ILE A 268 1.76 32.41 -14.03
CA ILE A 268 1.30 32.41 -15.43
C ILE A 268 0.04 31.56 -15.49
N LEU A 269 -1.11 32.23 -15.63
CA LEU A 269 -2.40 31.57 -15.72
C LEU A 269 -2.60 30.93 -17.09
N GLU A 270 -3.02 29.69 -17.09
CA GLU A 270 -3.32 28.93 -18.30
C GLU A 270 -4.78 28.46 -18.29
N PRO A 271 -5.52 28.75 -19.35
CA PRO A 271 -6.86 28.20 -19.53
C PRO A 271 -6.81 26.68 -19.55
N ASN A 272 -7.71 26.04 -18.83
CA ASN A 272 -7.86 24.58 -18.78
C ASN A 272 -6.74 23.78 -18.09
N ASN A 273 -5.85 24.42 -17.33
CA ASN A 273 -4.87 23.71 -16.49
C ASN A 273 -5.19 23.90 -15.01
N LEU A 274 -5.46 22.78 -14.33
CA LEU A 274 -5.74 22.75 -12.89
C LEU A 274 -4.50 23.05 -12.04
N VAL A 275 -3.29 22.79 -12.57
CA VAL A 275 -2.03 23.04 -11.88
C VAL A 275 -1.20 24.08 -12.62
N GLN A 276 -1.23 25.32 -12.15
CA GLN A 276 -0.46 26.42 -12.72
C GLN A 276 1.02 26.28 -12.34
N MET A 277 1.80 25.63 -13.21
CA MET A 277 3.20 25.28 -12.89
C MET A 277 4.19 26.41 -13.16
N TYR A 278 3.87 27.31 -14.10
CA TYR A 278 4.77 28.39 -14.53
C TYR A 278 4.50 29.70 -13.79
N SER A 279 5.56 30.41 -13.48
CA SER A 279 5.52 31.73 -12.87
C SER A 279 6.60 32.62 -13.44
N LYS A 280 6.48 33.92 -13.24
CA LYS A 280 7.47 34.89 -13.72
C LYS A 280 7.58 36.08 -12.77
N ASP A 281 8.71 36.75 -12.85
CA ASP A 281 8.90 38.12 -12.37
C ASP A 281 9.39 39.01 -13.52
N ARG A 282 9.72 40.28 -13.24
CA ARG A 282 10.25 41.19 -14.26
C ARG A 282 11.57 40.73 -14.91
N ASN A 283 12.28 39.75 -14.36
CA ASN A 283 13.61 39.33 -14.79
C ASN A 283 13.70 37.87 -15.24
N SER A 284 12.73 37.05 -14.92
CA SER A 284 12.89 35.61 -15.01
C SER A 284 11.56 34.86 -15.17
N VAL A 285 11.64 33.68 -15.75
CA VAL A 285 10.55 32.67 -15.76
C VAL A 285 10.96 31.50 -14.89
N PHE A 286 10.00 30.92 -14.22
CA PHE A 286 10.18 29.77 -13.31
C PHE A 286 9.18 28.66 -13.63
N ILE A 287 9.56 27.43 -13.31
CA ILE A 287 8.68 26.26 -13.28
C ILE A 287 8.88 25.50 -11.95
N GLY A 288 7.80 25.28 -11.18
CA GLY A 288 7.89 24.59 -9.90
C GLY A 288 8.99 25.16 -8.98
N GLY A 289 9.07 26.50 -8.87
CA GLY A 289 10.07 27.19 -8.07
C GLY A 289 11.49 27.25 -8.67
N ARG A 290 11.75 26.59 -9.81
CA ARG A 290 13.08 26.56 -10.46
C ARG A 290 13.13 27.53 -11.62
N LYS A 291 14.19 28.35 -11.67
CA LYS A 291 14.38 29.33 -12.74
C LYS A 291 14.73 28.67 -14.07
N ILE A 292 14.00 29.00 -15.14
CA ILE A 292 14.33 28.62 -16.51
C ILE A 292 15.44 29.55 -17.02
N LYS A 293 16.62 28.97 -17.17
CA LYS A 293 17.78 29.76 -17.62
C LYS A 293 17.64 30.19 -19.08
N GLU A 294 18.05 31.43 -19.41
CA GLU A 294 18.07 31.99 -20.77
C GLU A 294 16.70 32.19 -21.43
N ALA A 295 15.58 32.00 -20.70
CA ALA A 295 14.26 32.23 -21.25
C ALA A 295 14.03 33.72 -21.58
N ASP A 296 13.58 33.98 -22.80
CA ASP A 296 13.14 35.33 -23.20
C ASP A 296 11.72 35.59 -22.70
N LEU A 297 11.61 36.43 -21.69
CA LEU A 297 10.39 36.76 -20.96
C LEU A 297 9.24 37.23 -21.86
N LYS A 298 9.54 37.90 -22.94
CA LYS A 298 8.54 38.52 -23.84
C LYS A 298 7.89 37.51 -24.78
N THR A 299 8.61 36.44 -25.10
CA THR A 299 8.20 35.47 -26.08
C THR A 299 8.06 34.04 -25.49
N PHE A 300 8.22 33.92 -24.17
CA PHE A 300 8.06 32.65 -23.47
C PHE A 300 6.62 32.19 -23.50
N GLU A 301 6.42 30.95 -23.93
CA GLU A 301 5.14 30.29 -23.90
C GLU A 301 5.30 28.79 -23.66
N ARG A 302 4.34 28.18 -23.00
CA ARG A 302 4.23 26.73 -22.86
C ARG A 302 3.75 26.11 -24.16
N LEU A 303 4.18 24.90 -24.46
CA LEU A 303 3.56 24.10 -25.51
C LEU A 303 2.23 23.51 -24.96
N SER A 304 1.12 23.90 -25.58
CA SER A 304 -0.20 23.41 -25.19
C SER A 304 -0.26 21.86 -25.21
N VAL A 305 -1.03 21.30 -24.31
CA VAL A 305 -1.24 19.84 -24.09
C VAL A 305 -0.05 19.06 -23.51
N THR A 306 1.15 19.65 -23.41
CA THR A 306 2.29 19.04 -22.71
C THR A 306 2.44 19.62 -21.30
N ASP A 307 2.91 18.85 -20.34
CA ASP A 307 3.07 19.34 -18.97
C ASP A 307 4.34 20.17 -18.77
N TYR A 308 5.44 19.78 -19.41
CA TYR A 308 6.76 20.28 -19.08
C TYR A 308 7.51 20.95 -20.24
N TYR A 309 6.96 20.91 -21.46
CA TYR A 309 7.60 21.59 -22.58
C TYR A 309 7.18 23.05 -22.70
N SER A 310 8.15 23.90 -22.93
CA SER A 310 7.97 25.32 -23.18
C SER A 310 8.96 25.82 -24.23
N LYS A 311 8.69 27.00 -24.79
CA LYS A 311 9.57 27.63 -25.78
C LYS A 311 9.62 29.16 -25.62
N ASP A 312 10.61 29.73 -26.23
CA ASP A 312 10.63 31.15 -26.58
C ASP A 312 10.96 31.32 -28.06
N LYS A 313 11.24 32.52 -28.51
CA LYS A 313 11.58 32.81 -29.92
C LYS A 313 12.83 32.06 -30.42
N ASN A 314 13.73 31.64 -29.50
CA ASN A 314 15.05 31.08 -29.84
C ASN A 314 15.23 29.62 -29.41
N ASN A 315 14.55 29.20 -28.36
CA ASN A 315 14.87 27.95 -27.64
C ASN A 315 13.63 27.11 -27.33
N LEU A 316 13.87 25.83 -27.27
CA LEU A 316 12.96 24.81 -26.75
C LEU A 316 13.46 24.36 -25.37
N TYR A 317 12.56 24.26 -24.41
CA TYR A 317 12.83 23.88 -23.03
C TYR A 317 12.02 22.65 -22.64
N TYR A 318 12.59 21.88 -21.72
CA TYR A 318 11.88 20.85 -20.95
C TYR A 318 12.14 21.11 -19.47
N GLN A 319 11.10 21.33 -18.69
CA GLN A 319 11.20 21.85 -17.33
C GLN A 319 12.05 23.15 -17.32
N GLU A 320 13.05 23.25 -16.45
CA GLU A 320 13.94 24.42 -16.37
C GLU A 320 15.13 24.37 -17.33
N VAL A 321 15.25 23.31 -18.14
CA VAL A 321 16.43 23.04 -18.97
C VAL A 321 16.17 23.37 -20.43
N LYS A 322 17.05 24.15 -21.01
CA LYS A 322 17.11 24.34 -22.47
C LYS A 322 17.61 23.04 -23.13
N ILE A 323 16.81 22.48 -24.03
CA ILE A 323 17.13 21.23 -24.69
C ILE A 323 17.57 21.39 -26.15
N ASP A 324 17.12 22.43 -26.82
CA ASP A 324 17.51 22.70 -28.22
C ASP A 324 17.26 24.17 -28.62
N LYS A 325 17.73 24.56 -29.80
CA LYS A 325 17.25 25.76 -30.51
C LYS A 325 15.92 25.41 -31.18
N ILE A 326 14.97 26.34 -31.17
CA ILE A 326 13.64 26.13 -31.72
C ILE A 326 13.64 26.15 -33.25
N ASP A 327 12.92 25.20 -33.89
CA ASP A 327 12.51 25.27 -35.29
C ASP A 327 10.99 25.49 -35.34
N ASN A 328 10.57 26.76 -35.30
CA ASN A 328 9.14 27.09 -35.24
C ASN A 328 8.31 26.59 -36.42
N LYS A 329 8.94 26.34 -37.58
CA LYS A 329 8.22 25.81 -38.78
C LYS A 329 7.92 24.32 -38.68
N ASN A 330 8.80 23.57 -37.99
CA ASN A 330 8.73 22.12 -37.93
C ASN A 330 8.60 21.61 -36.48
N LEU A 331 8.13 22.46 -35.56
CA LEU A 331 7.79 22.06 -34.19
C LEU A 331 6.40 21.39 -34.20
N LYS A 332 6.33 20.16 -33.69
CA LYS A 332 5.09 19.40 -33.56
C LYS A 332 5.08 18.59 -32.27
N ILE A 333 3.97 18.57 -31.57
CA ILE A 333 3.70 17.61 -30.50
C ILE A 333 3.20 16.34 -31.19
N LEU A 334 3.90 15.23 -31.01
CA LEU A 334 3.56 13.94 -31.63
C LEU A 334 2.69 13.10 -30.73
N TYR A 335 2.87 13.22 -29.39
CA TYR A 335 2.13 12.47 -28.39
C TYR A 335 2.19 13.20 -27.05
N SER A 336 1.12 13.11 -26.27
CA SER A 336 1.05 13.68 -24.90
C SER A 336 -0.07 13.01 -24.11
N ASP A 337 0.21 11.79 -23.64
CA ASP A 337 -0.64 11.00 -22.77
C ASP A 337 0.29 10.10 -21.91
N GLY A 338 0.68 10.64 -20.76
CA GLY A 338 1.65 10.02 -19.84
C GLY A 338 3.12 10.13 -20.26
N ILE A 339 3.43 10.36 -21.54
CA ILE A 339 4.78 10.67 -22.06
C ILE A 339 4.64 11.75 -23.14
N ASP A 340 5.36 12.84 -22.96
CA ASP A 340 5.39 13.91 -23.95
C ASP A 340 6.44 13.65 -25.04
N VAL A 341 6.02 13.49 -26.31
CA VAL A 341 6.92 13.38 -27.44
C VAL A 341 6.79 14.56 -28.39
N VAL A 342 7.89 15.24 -28.61
CA VAL A 342 7.95 16.48 -29.40
C VAL A 342 8.96 16.32 -30.55
N LYS A 343 8.55 16.72 -31.74
CA LYS A 343 9.43 16.88 -32.90
C LYS A 343 9.82 18.34 -33.04
N ASN A 344 11.13 18.61 -33.11
CA ASN A 344 11.69 19.92 -33.38
C ASN A 344 12.65 19.82 -34.58
N GLY A 345 12.20 20.28 -35.76
CA GLY A 345 12.94 20.06 -36.98
C GLY A 345 13.14 18.59 -37.33
N ASN A 346 14.38 18.18 -37.42
CA ASN A 346 14.80 16.80 -37.67
C ASN A 346 15.21 16.03 -36.39
N LYS A 347 14.73 16.47 -35.24
CA LYS A 347 14.99 15.81 -33.96
C LYS A 347 13.70 15.46 -33.27
N ILE A 348 13.70 14.30 -32.61
CA ILE A 348 12.57 13.82 -31.78
C ILE A 348 13.04 13.80 -30.32
N PHE A 349 12.21 14.29 -29.42
CA PHE A 349 12.48 14.30 -27.98
C PHE A 349 11.33 13.61 -27.24
N ALA A 350 11.65 12.81 -26.25
CA ALA A 350 10.69 12.32 -25.25
C ALA A 350 11.15 12.78 -23.86
N GLU A 351 10.25 13.41 -23.11
CA GLU A 351 10.56 13.91 -21.77
C GLU A 351 11.89 14.69 -21.71
N GLY A 352 12.06 15.59 -22.69
CA GLY A 352 13.28 16.43 -22.82
C GLY A 352 14.54 15.70 -23.31
N LYS A 353 14.51 14.39 -23.51
CA LYS A 353 15.65 13.61 -24.01
C LYS A 353 15.55 13.38 -25.50
N LYS A 354 16.63 13.68 -26.23
CA LYS A 354 16.71 13.42 -27.68
C LYS A 354 16.73 11.93 -27.93
N LEU A 355 15.78 11.44 -28.76
CA LEU A 355 15.70 10.04 -29.18
C LEU A 355 16.62 9.76 -30.38
N ASN A 356 17.14 8.53 -30.45
CA ASN A 356 17.96 8.08 -31.57
C ASN A 356 17.08 7.47 -32.68
N ILE A 357 16.40 8.35 -33.42
CA ILE A 357 15.55 7.97 -34.57
C ILE A 357 16.37 8.10 -35.85
N LYS A 358 16.33 7.09 -36.73
CA LYS A 358 17.14 7.04 -37.96
C LYS A 358 16.59 7.97 -39.06
N SER A 359 15.26 8.04 -39.19
CA SER A 359 14.59 8.88 -40.16
C SER A 359 13.51 9.73 -39.53
N PRO A 360 13.91 10.80 -38.80
CA PRO A 360 12.96 11.65 -38.07
C PRO A 360 11.89 12.33 -38.91
N GLU A 361 12.19 12.54 -40.19
CA GLU A 361 11.27 13.15 -41.17
C GLU A 361 10.00 12.30 -41.39
N THR A 362 10.15 10.97 -41.35
CA THR A 362 9.04 10.00 -41.53
C THR A 362 8.53 9.42 -40.22
N PHE A 363 9.09 9.86 -39.09
CA PHE A 363 8.74 9.30 -37.78
C PHE A 363 7.32 9.65 -37.36
N GLU A 364 6.59 8.63 -36.93
CA GLU A 364 5.25 8.75 -36.33
C GLU A 364 5.09 7.82 -35.11
N ILE A 365 4.16 8.19 -34.22
CA ILE A 365 3.79 7.35 -33.07
C ILE A 365 2.81 6.28 -33.52
N ILE A 366 3.01 5.06 -33.05
CA ILE A 366 2.08 3.96 -33.20
C ILE A 366 1.07 4.03 -32.05
N LEU A 367 -0.14 4.51 -32.37
CA LEU A 367 -1.22 4.57 -31.38
C LEU A 367 -1.72 3.16 -31.10
N SER A 368 -1.63 2.75 -29.85
CA SER A 368 -2.25 1.51 -29.38
C SER A 368 -3.76 1.68 -29.29
N LYS A 369 -4.51 0.65 -29.69
CA LYS A 369 -5.96 0.56 -29.41
C LYS A 369 -6.26 0.22 -27.95
N TYR A 370 -5.22 -0.08 -27.18
CA TYR A 370 -5.29 -0.54 -25.81
C TYR A 370 -4.46 0.40 -24.94
N TYR A 371 -4.81 0.44 -23.65
CA TYR A 371 -4.03 1.19 -22.66
C TYR A 371 -2.55 0.78 -22.73
N ASN A 372 -1.67 1.73 -22.96
CA ASN A 372 -0.24 1.47 -22.99
C ASN A 372 0.26 1.13 -21.58
N VAL A 373 1.25 0.27 -21.54
CA VAL A 373 2.00 0.05 -20.31
C VAL A 373 2.51 1.39 -19.80
N PRO A 374 2.33 1.70 -18.52
CA PRO A 374 2.83 2.96 -17.97
C PRO A 374 4.29 3.19 -18.37
N ASN A 375 4.58 4.37 -18.89
CA ASN A 375 5.90 4.83 -19.32
C ASN A 375 6.52 4.16 -20.57
N SER A 376 5.73 3.53 -21.44
CA SER A 376 6.23 2.95 -22.71
C SER A 376 5.30 3.23 -23.88
N ILE A 377 5.84 3.73 -24.98
CA ILE A 377 5.12 3.93 -26.25
C ILE A 377 5.95 3.39 -27.40
N TYR A 378 5.33 3.26 -28.56
CA TYR A 378 5.98 2.79 -29.78
C TYR A 378 5.91 3.83 -30.87
N GLY A 379 6.95 3.87 -31.69
CA GLY A 379 6.99 4.71 -32.88
C GLY A 379 7.61 3.97 -34.05
N LYS A 380 7.43 4.49 -35.24
CA LYS A 380 8.06 3.95 -36.43
C LYS A 380 8.54 5.05 -37.35
N ASP A 381 9.58 4.77 -38.11
CA ASP A 381 9.96 5.50 -39.30
C ASP A 381 9.71 4.62 -40.55
N ASN A 382 10.19 5.02 -41.70
CA ASN A 382 9.99 4.27 -42.97
C ASN A 382 10.67 2.91 -43.02
N LYS A 383 11.56 2.57 -42.03
CA LYS A 383 12.35 1.33 -42.03
C LYS A 383 12.36 0.60 -40.71
N ASN A 384 12.11 1.27 -39.61
CA ASN A 384 12.31 0.73 -38.27
C ASN A 384 11.10 0.96 -37.36
N VAL A 385 10.88 0.05 -36.45
CA VAL A 385 9.99 0.21 -35.29
C VAL A 385 10.83 0.44 -34.06
N TYR A 386 10.38 1.34 -33.21
CA TYR A 386 11.06 1.75 -31.97
C TYR A 386 10.18 1.50 -30.75
N ALA A 387 10.74 0.95 -29.69
CA ALA A 387 10.20 1.06 -28.36
C ALA A 387 10.81 2.31 -27.70
N ILE A 388 9.96 3.16 -27.15
CA ILE A 388 10.35 4.39 -26.43
C ILE A 388 9.90 4.24 -25.01
N SER A 389 10.86 4.20 -24.08
CA SER A 389 10.58 4.00 -22.68
C SER A 389 11.72 4.54 -21.81
N LYS A 390 11.52 4.52 -20.51
CA LYS A 390 12.54 4.89 -19.54
C LYS A 390 13.47 3.70 -19.34
N PHE A 391 14.55 3.67 -20.11
CA PHE A 391 15.66 2.71 -19.95
C PHE A 391 16.76 3.39 -19.14
N ASP A 392 17.34 2.69 -18.18
CA ASP A 392 18.45 3.21 -17.35
C ASP A 392 18.16 4.62 -16.76
N GLU A 393 17.00 4.79 -16.10
CA GLU A 393 16.53 6.04 -15.49
C GLU A 393 16.26 7.20 -16.48
N THR A 394 16.50 7.02 -17.78
CA THR A 394 16.27 8.07 -18.80
C THR A 394 15.43 7.55 -19.97
N TYR A 395 14.61 8.43 -20.54
CA TYR A 395 13.88 8.11 -21.77
C TYR A 395 14.83 7.96 -22.95
N SER A 396 14.66 6.87 -23.69
CA SER A 396 15.42 6.60 -24.90
C SER A 396 14.60 5.76 -25.89
N SER A 397 15.13 5.56 -27.09
CA SER A 397 14.51 4.71 -28.12
C SER A 397 15.40 3.53 -28.44
N LYS A 398 14.83 2.32 -28.44
CA LYS A 398 15.48 1.10 -28.91
C LYS A 398 14.78 0.53 -30.14
N ILE A 399 15.53 0.16 -31.18
CA ILE A 399 14.96 -0.45 -32.38
C ILE A 399 14.51 -1.88 -32.05
N ILE A 400 13.26 -2.21 -32.41
CA ILE A 400 12.76 -3.59 -32.40
C ILE A 400 13.28 -4.27 -33.67
N LYS A 401 14.37 -5.03 -33.53
CA LYS A 401 15.06 -5.64 -34.65
C LYS A 401 14.12 -6.57 -35.45
N ASN A 402 14.17 -6.44 -36.78
CA ASN A 402 13.40 -7.25 -37.76
C ASN A 402 11.87 -7.11 -37.61
N ALA A 403 11.35 -6.10 -36.94
CA ALA A 403 9.92 -5.83 -36.90
C ALA A 403 9.46 -5.30 -38.25
N ASP A 404 8.34 -5.83 -38.73
CA ASP A 404 7.70 -5.35 -39.98
C ASP A 404 6.92 -4.06 -39.69
N VAL A 405 7.37 -2.96 -40.26
CA VAL A 405 6.88 -1.59 -40.00
C VAL A 405 5.39 -1.44 -40.35
N ASN A 406 4.88 -2.22 -41.33
CA ASN A 406 3.51 -2.07 -41.85
C ASN A 406 2.47 -2.87 -41.04
N SER A 407 2.90 -3.94 -40.38
CA SER A 407 2.02 -4.86 -39.64
C SER A 407 2.26 -4.88 -38.14
N PHE A 408 3.13 -4.03 -37.66
CA PHE A 408 3.43 -3.98 -36.21
C PHE A 408 2.25 -3.44 -35.42
N GLU A 409 1.88 -4.16 -34.36
CA GLU A 409 0.80 -3.79 -33.44
C GLU A 409 1.11 -4.14 -31.98
N VAL A 410 0.53 -3.39 -31.05
CA VAL A 410 0.62 -3.63 -29.61
C VAL A 410 -0.51 -4.57 -29.20
N MET A 411 -0.22 -5.59 -28.41
CA MET A 411 -1.22 -6.53 -27.90
C MET A 411 -1.94 -5.98 -26.67
N LYS A 412 -3.20 -6.37 -26.48
CA LYS A 412 -4.07 -5.83 -25.41
C LYS A 412 -3.48 -6.05 -24.03
N ASN A 413 -3.44 -4.97 -23.22
CA ASN A 413 -3.05 -4.96 -21.80
C ASN A 413 -1.78 -5.77 -21.48
N SER A 414 -0.76 -5.66 -22.32
CA SER A 414 0.44 -6.48 -22.16
C SER A 414 1.72 -5.77 -22.61
N MET A 415 2.85 -6.32 -22.16
CA MET A 415 4.20 -5.99 -22.62
C MET A 415 4.55 -6.67 -23.94
N TYR A 416 3.57 -7.31 -24.60
CA TYR A 416 3.79 -8.03 -25.84
C TYR A 416 3.34 -7.20 -27.04
N THR A 417 4.13 -7.27 -28.08
CA THR A 417 3.85 -6.69 -29.38
C THR A 417 4.02 -7.74 -30.46
N LYS A 418 3.40 -7.58 -31.61
CA LYS A 418 3.55 -8.51 -32.73
C LYS A 418 3.59 -7.80 -34.07
N ASP A 419 4.10 -8.49 -35.06
CA ASP A 419 3.92 -8.17 -36.47
C ASP A 419 3.38 -9.40 -37.24
N LYS A 420 3.32 -9.33 -38.53
CA LYS A 420 2.83 -10.46 -39.36
C LYS A 420 3.64 -11.75 -39.19
N ASN A 421 4.90 -11.66 -38.71
CA ASN A 421 5.83 -12.79 -38.62
C ASN A 421 6.21 -13.20 -37.22
N ASN A 422 6.24 -12.26 -36.25
CA ASN A 422 6.90 -12.44 -34.95
C ASN A 422 6.08 -11.87 -33.80
N ILE A 423 6.39 -12.36 -32.59
CA ILE A 423 5.96 -11.79 -31.31
C ILE A 423 7.20 -11.29 -30.58
N TYR A 424 7.04 -10.17 -29.86
CA TYR A 424 8.10 -9.53 -29.09
C TYR A 424 7.63 -9.26 -27.66
N PHE A 425 8.53 -9.40 -26.70
CA PHE A 425 8.36 -8.90 -25.34
C PHE A 425 9.18 -7.62 -25.18
N THR A 426 8.59 -6.56 -24.64
CA THR A 426 9.17 -5.20 -24.75
C THR A 426 9.19 -4.43 -23.42
N ARG A 427 9.26 -5.12 -22.27
CA ARG A 427 9.33 -4.48 -20.95
C ARG A 427 10.71 -3.88 -20.69
N ASP A 428 11.62 -4.65 -20.09
CA ASP A 428 12.94 -4.19 -19.66
C ASP A 428 13.96 -4.30 -20.81
N ASN A 429 13.83 -5.37 -21.58
CA ASN A 429 14.61 -5.65 -22.78
C ASN A 429 13.69 -6.08 -23.91
N ILE A 430 14.06 -5.72 -25.13
CA ILE A 430 13.34 -6.15 -26.32
C ILE A 430 13.78 -7.56 -26.68
N VAL A 431 12.89 -8.52 -26.53
CA VAL A 431 13.14 -9.95 -26.81
C VAL A 431 12.16 -10.42 -27.87
N LYS A 432 12.69 -10.90 -28.99
CA LYS A 432 11.88 -11.64 -29.96
C LYS A 432 11.63 -13.05 -29.43
N LEU A 433 10.39 -13.50 -29.42
CA LEU A 433 10.04 -14.86 -29.00
C LEU A 433 10.36 -15.83 -30.12
N GLU A 434 11.51 -16.50 -30.03
CA GLU A 434 11.94 -17.43 -31.09
C GLU A 434 11.03 -18.66 -31.16
N GLY A 435 10.49 -18.92 -32.35
CA GLY A 435 9.60 -20.06 -32.63
C GLY A 435 8.19 -19.96 -32.05
N ALA A 436 7.77 -18.78 -31.61
CA ALA A 436 6.41 -18.56 -31.12
C ALA A 436 5.38 -18.71 -32.23
N ASP A 437 4.34 -19.48 -31.96
CA ASP A 437 3.16 -19.60 -32.80
C ASP A 437 2.16 -18.51 -32.48
N LYS A 438 2.06 -17.49 -33.34
CA LYS A 438 1.26 -16.29 -33.07
C LYS A 438 -0.25 -16.55 -33.05
N ASP A 439 -0.72 -17.60 -33.72
CA ASP A 439 -2.15 -17.89 -33.88
C ASP A 439 -2.71 -18.59 -32.64
N SER A 440 -1.84 -19.27 -31.87
CA SER A 440 -2.18 -19.91 -30.60
C SER A 440 -1.58 -19.20 -29.39
N PHE A 441 -0.97 -18.03 -29.56
CA PHE A 441 -0.30 -17.33 -28.49
C PHE A 441 -1.29 -16.75 -27.47
N VAL A 442 -1.07 -17.05 -26.19
CA VAL A 442 -1.92 -16.65 -25.07
C VAL A 442 -1.07 -15.92 -24.03
N ILE A 443 -1.54 -14.75 -23.61
CA ILE A 443 -1.02 -14.00 -22.46
C ILE A 443 -1.91 -14.35 -21.27
N ILE A 444 -1.32 -14.75 -20.15
CA ILE A 444 -2.07 -15.16 -18.97
C ILE A 444 -2.59 -13.90 -18.26
N ALA A 445 -3.90 -13.80 -18.11
CA ALA A 445 -4.54 -12.65 -17.46
C ALA A 445 -4.06 -12.50 -16.01
N GLY A 446 -3.60 -11.30 -15.66
CA GLY A 446 -3.06 -10.98 -14.32
C GLY A 446 -1.59 -11.38 -14.10
N GLU A 447 -0.97 -12.10 -15.04
CA GLU A 447 0.41 -12.58 -14.94
C GLU A 447 1.19 -12.21 -16.21
N VAL A 448 1.52 -10.92 -16.32
CA VAL A 448 2.14 -10.35 -17.54
C VAL A 448 3.51 -10.94 -17.90
N ASP A 449 4.17 -11.58 -16.96
CA ASP A 449 5.49 -12.17 -17.19
C ASP A 449 5.43 -13.53 -17.89
N PHE A 450 4.29 -14.26 -17.80
CA PHE A 450 4.10 -15.55 -18.43
C PHE A 450 3.18 -15.48 -19.63
N SER A 451 3.57 -16.23 -20.67
CA SER A 451 2.75 -16.48 -21.86
C SER A 451 3.03 -17.88 -22.38
N TYR A 452 2.17 -18.38 -23.25
CA TYR A 452 2.39 -19.66 -23.91
C TYR A 452 1.73 -19.70 -25.29
N ASP A 453 2.16 -20.61 -26.12
CA ASP A 453 1.50 -21.01 -27.35
C ASP A 453 1.28 -22.53 -27.37
N LYS A 454 0.80 -23.10 -28.44
CA LYS A 454 0.57 -24.56 -28.55
C LYS A 454 1.84 -25.42 -28.37
N ASN A 455 3.05 -24.80 -28.49
CA ASN A 455 4.32 -25.54 -28.46
C ASN A 455 5.18 -25.21 -27.25
N ASN A 456 5.07 -24.00 -26.70
CA ASN A 456 6.05 -23.47 -25.73
C ASN A 456 5.41 -22.64 -24.63
N VAL A 457 6.07 -22.60 -23.48
CA VAL A 457 5.82 -21.65 -22.40
C VAL A 457 6.95 -20.62 -22.39
N TYR A 458 6.62 -19.37 -22.13
CA TYR A 458 7.58 -18.27 -22.07
C TYR A 458 7.47 -17.53 -20.74
N PHE A 459 8.61 -17.05 -20.26
CA PHE A 459 8.72 -16.13 -19.15
C PHE A 459 9.52 -14.89 -19.58
N ARG A 460 8.90 -13.70 -19.52
CA ARG A 460 9.50 -12.44 -20.00
C ARG A 460 10.10 -12.58 -21.42
N GLY A 461 9.34 -13.21 -22.31
CA GLY A 461 9.73 -13.43 -23.70
C GLY A 461 10.77 -14.53 -23.93
N LYS A 462 11.35 -15.14 -22.90
CA LYS A 462 12.30 -16.24 -23.00
C LYS A 462 11.59 -17.58 -22.84
N LYS A 463 11.91 -18.56 -23.69
CA LYS A 463 11.35 -19.91 -23.60
C LYS A 463 11.74 -20.60 -22.29
N VAL A 464 10.75 -21.17 -21.60
CA VAL A 464 10.95 -22.01 -20.43
C VAL A 464 11.09 -23.46 -20.88
N ASN A 465 12.30 -24.00 -20.81
CA ASN A 465 12.58 -25.37 -21.21
C ASN A 465 12.15 -26.37 -20.13
N GLY A 466 11.63 -27.53 -20.54
CA GLY A 466 11.31 -28.64 -19.63
C GLY A 466 9.88 -28.65 -19.11
N ILE A 467 9.00 -27.75 -19.56
CA ILE A 467 7.57 -27.75 -19.28
C ILE A 467 6.77 -27.75 -20.57
N SER A 468 5.66 -28.47 -20.61
CA SER A 468 4.74 -28.48 -21.75
C SER A 468 3.75 -27.33 -21.67
N SER A 469 3.38 -26.77 -22.81
CA SER A 469 2.28 -25.83 -22.90
C SER A 469 0.90 -26.48 -22.78
N ASP A 470 0.82 -27.80 -23.00
CA ASP A 470 -0.42 -28.56 -22.87
C ASP A 470 -0.82 -28.67 -21.39
N GLY A 471 -1.96 -28.08 -21.04
CA GLY A 471 -2.44 -27.99 -19.65
C GLY A 471 -1.63 -27.03 -18.77
N PHE A 472 -0.84 -26.13 -19.35
CA PHE A 472 -0.06 -25.17 -18.59
C PHE A 472 -0.93 -24.28 -17.70
N LYS A 473 -0.53 -24.18 -16.44
CA LYS A 473 -1.14 -23.27 -15.45
C LYS A 473 -0.13 -22.81 -14.41
N ILE A 474 -0.37 -21.64 -13.87
CA ILE A 474 0.32 -21.09 -12.70
C ILE A 474 -0.56 -21.37 -11.48
N ILE A 475 -0.01 -22.00 -10.46
CA ILE A 475 -0.74 -22.38 -9.25
C ILE A 475 -0.72 -21.26 -8.22
N ASN A 476 0.46 -20.74 -7.91
CA ASN A 476 0.63 -19.65 -6.93
C ASN A 476 2.00 -18.99 -7.02
N LEU A 477 2.04 -17.71 -6.62
CA LEU A 477 3.26 -16.95 -6.34
C LEU A 477 3.49 -16.98 -4.83
N ASN A 478 4.63 -17.51 -4.38
CA ASN A 478 5.00 -17.49 -2.96
C ASN A 478 6.20 -16.56 -2.76
N ASN A 479 6.04 -15.57 -1.87
CA ASN A 479 6.91 -14.40 -1.76
C ASN A 479 7.58 -14.28 -0.38
N GLN A 480 8.06 -15.38 0.18
CA GLN A 480 8.88 -15.32 1.40
C GLN A 480 10.35 -15.60 1.04
N ASN A 481 11.14 -14.54 0.84
CA ASN A 481 12.61 -14.54 0.61
C ASN A 481 13.12 -15.19 -0.70
N GLU A 482 12.32 -15.96 -1.44
CA GLU A 482 12.61 -16.44 -2.79
C GLU A 482 11.38 -16.23 -3.66
N SER A 483 11.51 -15.48 -4.73
CA SER A 483 10.43 -15.36 -5.71
C SER A 483 10.35 -16.64 -6.53
N PHE A 484 9.28 -17.37 -6.35
CA PHE A 484 9.04 -18.55 -7.18
C PHE A 484 7.56 -18.74 -7.48
N TYR A 485 7.32 -19.47 -8.57
CA TYR A 485 5.99 -19.92 -8.99
C TYR A 485 5.88 -21.44 -8.92
N PHE A 486 4.73 -21.96 -8.49
CA PHE A 486 4.37 -23.33 -8.87
C PHE A 486 3.71 -23.31 -10.24
N LEU A 487 4.33 -24.00 -11.17
CA LEU A 487 3.84 -24.20 -12.53
C LEU A 487 3.43 -25.65 -12.70
N ALA A 488 2.41 -25.90 -13.51
CA ALA A 488 2.01 -27.25 -13.86
C ALA A 488 1.74 -27.36 -15.36
N ASP A 489 2.01 -28.53 -15.91
CA ASP A 489 1.46 -29.03 -17.15
C ASP A 489 0.53 -30.24 -16.86
N ASN A 490 0.02 -30.92 -17.89
CA ASN A 490 -0.87 -32.09 -17.70
C ASN A 490 -0.20 -33.28 -16.98
N LYS A 491 1.12 -33.29 -16.83
CA LYS A 491 1.87 -34.46 -16.31
C LYS A 491 2.61 -34.18 -15.02
N ASN A 492 3.10 -32.96 -14.84
CA ASN A 492 4.06 -32.65 -13.78
C ASN A 492 3.77 -31.31 -13.11
N LEU A 493 4.22 -31.22 -11.86
CA LEU A 493 4.26 -30.00 -11.07
C LEU A 493 5.74 -29.55 -10.97
N TYR A 494 5.96 -28.25 -11.13
CA TYR A 494 7.29 -27.65 -11.12
C TYR A 494 7.35 -26.47 -10.17
N LYS A 495 8.53 -26.22 -9.60
CA LYS A 495 8.91 -24.96 -8.98
C LYS A 495 9.73 -24.16 -10.00
N PHE A 496 9.26 -22.98 -10.35
CA PHE A 496 9.99 -22.00 -11.19
C PHE A 496 10.56 -20.93 -10.29
N ILE A 497 11.86 -20.82 -10.23
CA ILE A 497 12.59 -19.93 -9.32
C ILE A 497 13.18 -18.78 -10.16
N THR A 498 13.02 -17.55 -9.67
CA THR A 498 13.65 -16.36 -10.21
C THR A 498 14.71 -15.85 -9.24
N ILE A 499 15.93 -15.69 -9.72
CA ILE A 499 17.07 -15.20 -8.93
C ILE A 499 17.34 -13.76 -9.38
N PHE A 500 17.29 -12.83 -8.43
CA PHE A 500 17.52 -11.41 -8.67
C PHE A 500 18.97 -11.03 -8.41
N SER A 501 19.44 -9.98 -9.07
CA SER A 501 20.70 -9.32 -8.74
C SER A 501 20.60 -8.65 -7.38
N GLU A 502 21.66 -8.71 -6.58
CA GLU A 502 21.72 -8.02 -5.28
C GLU A 502 21.64 -6.49 -5.39
N ASP A 503 22.04 -5.93 -6.54
CA ASP A 503 22.18 -4.48 -6.73
C ASP A 503 21.04 -3.83 -7.54
N THR A 504 20.33 -4.56 -8.39
CA THR A 504 19.49 -3.97 -9.44
C THR A 504 18.06 -4.49 -9.55
N ASP A 505 17.61 -5.39 -8.73
CA ASP A 505 16.30 -6.09 -8.85
C ASP A 505 16.08 -6.76 -10.25
N GLU A 506 17.14 -6.92 -11.04
CA GLU A 506 17.09 -7.62 -12.32
C GLU A 506 17.14 -9.12 -12.13
N ILE A 507 16.38 -9.87 -12.93
CA ILE A 507 16.44 -11.33 -12.93
C ILE A 507 17.72 -11.78 -13.65
N VAL A 508 18.65 -12.33 -12.88
CA VAL A 508 19.91 -12.85 -13.41
C VAL A 508 19.81 -14.31 -13.85
N GLU A 509 18.96 -15.10 -13.21
CA GLU A 509 18.78 -16.52 -13.53
C GLU A 509 17.33 -16.98 -13.27
N THR A 510 16.88 -17.96 -14.04
CA THR A 510 15.62 -18.68 -13.79
C THR A 510 15.87 -20.18 -13.78
N LYS A 511 15.23 -20.90 -12.85
CA LYS A 511 15.35 -22.37 -12.72
C LYS A 511 13.99 -23.03 -12.68
N LEU A 512 13.79 -24.05 -13.51
CA LEU A 512 12.61 -24.93 -13.45
C LEU A 512 13.02 -26.24 -12.77
N VAL A 513 12.46 -26.51 -11.61
CA VAL A 513 12.76 -27.69 -10.81
C VAL A 513 11.52 -28.57 -10.67
N PRO A 514 11.53 -29.83 -11.12
CA PRO A 514 10.42 -30.72 -10.89
C PRO A 514 10.17 -30.93 -9.39
N VAL A 515 8.92 -30.84 -8.96
CA VAL A 515 8.53 -31.12 -7.58
C VAL A 515 8.52 -32.64 -7.40
N LYS A 516 9.45 -33.14 -6.61
CA LYS A 516 9.51 -34.57 -6.26
C LYS A 516 8.49 -34.86 -5.16
N ASN A 517 7.59 -35.86 -5.41
CA ASN A 517 6.61 -36.40 -4.46
C ASN A 517 5.75 -35.40 -3.65
N PRO A 518 4.57 -35.69 -3.32
CA PRO A 518 3.77 -36.93 -3.46
C PRO A 518 2.93 -36.92 -4.75
N LYS A 519 2.24 -38.03 -5.03
CA LYS A 519 1.25 -38.08 -6.13
C LYS A 519 0.14 -37.07 -5.87
N VAL A 520 0.26 -35.91 -6.44
CA VAL A 520 -0.79 -34.84 -6.43
C VAL A 520 -1.70 -35.01 -7.63
N ASP A 521 -2.97 -34.75 -7.45
CA ASP A 521 -3.87 -34.57 -8.58
C ASP A 521 -3.63 -33.15 -9.15
N ILE A 522 -2.84 -33.07 -10.19
CA ILE A 522 -2.42 -31.81 -10.80
C ILE A 522 -3.61 -31.00 -11.30
N THR A 523 -4.66 -31.66 -11.78
CA THR A 523 -5.82 -30.99 -12.37
C THR A 523 -6.57 -30.13 -11.34
N SER A 524 -6.61 -30.59 -10.09
CA SER A 524 -7.29 -29.93 -8.97
C SER A 524 -6.33 -29.28 -7.95
N PHE A 525 -5.03 -29.32 -8.21
CA PHE A 525 -4.03 -28.75 -7.28
C PHE A 525 -4.12 -27.23 -7.25
N GLU A 526 -4.30 -26.68 -6.05
CA GLU A 526 -4.47 -25.26 -5.80
C GLU A 526 -3.87 -24.82 -4.47
N SER A 527 -3.62 -23.53 -4.29
CA SER A 527 -3.28 -22.93 -3.01
C SER A 527 -4.51 -22.89 -2.09
N VAL A 528 -4.31 -23.10 -0.79
CA VAL A 528 -5.38 -22.97 0.22
C VAL A 528 -5.81 -21.51 0.41
N LYS A 529 -4.88 -20.57 0.29
CA LYS A 529 -5.13 -19.11 0.22
C LYS A 529 -4.63 -18.59 -1.12
N LYS A 530 -5.23 -17.49 -1.59
CA LYS A 530 -4.84 -16.85 -2.85
C LYS A 530 -3.40 -16.32 -2.84
N PHE A 531 -2.94 -15.82 -1.66
CA PHE A 531 -1.60 -15.25 -1.49
C PHE A 531 -0.97 -15.70 -0.17
N PHE A 532 0.36 -15.80 -0.13
CA PHE A 532 1.19 -15.98 1.08
C PHE A 532 0.81 -17.16 1.96
N THR A 533 0.85 -18.38 1.39
CA THR A 533 0.69 -19.60 2.16
C THR A 533 1.63 -20.69 1.65
N ASN A 534 2.08 -21.55 2.56
CA ASN A 534 2.80 -22.78 2.24
C ASN A 534 1.88 -24.01 2.19
N TYR A 535 0.56 -23.80 2.34
CA TYR A 535 -0.42 -24.88 2.28
C TYR A 535 -1.13 -24.92 0.93
N TYR A 536 -1.21 -26.13 0.38
CA TYR A 536 -1.83 -26.44 -0.90
C TYR A 536 -2.79 -27.60 -0.73
N ARG A 537 -3.70 -27.79 -1.67
CA ARG A 537 -4.62 -28.91 -1.68
C ARG A 537 -4.92 -29.37 -3.09
N ASP A 538 -5.29 -30.64 -3.22
CA ASP A 538 -5.94 -31.20 -4.40
C ASP A 538 -7.37 -31.68 -4.07
N LYS A 539 -8.00 -32.41 -4.94
CA LYS A 539 -9.36 -32.95 -4.70
C LYS A 539 -9.45 -33.84 -3.45
N SER A 540 -8.35 -34.42 -2.98
CA SER A 540 -8.34 -35.47 -1.94
C SER A 540 -7.51 -35.12 -0.71
N ASN A 541 -6.46 -34.34 -0.85
CA ASN A 541 -5.45 -34.16 0.19
C ASN A 541 -5.08 -32.70 0.40
N VAL A 542 -4.45 -32.43 1.55
CA VAL A 542 -3.78 -31.17 1.89
C VAL A 542 -2.27 -31.42 1.92
N TYR A 543 -1.51 -30.43 1.50
CA TYR A 543 -0.05 -30.48 1.39
C TYR A 543 0.57 -29.23 2.03
N TYR A 544 1.80 -29.36 2.49
CA TYR A 544 2.65 -28.27 2.94
C TYR A 544 3.93 -28.25 2.11
N TYR A 545 4.29 -27.07 1.60
CA TYR A 545 5.57 -26.86 0.95
C TYR A 545 6.60 -26.38 1.97
N ASP A 546 7.59 -27.21 2.21
CA ASP A 546 8.73 -26.89 3.07
C ASP A 546 9.81 -26.19 2.24
N ALA A 547 9.96 -24.87 2.43
CA ALA A 547 10.89 -24.07 1.65
C ALA A 547 12.35 -24.44 1.89
N ASP A 548 12.74 -24.84 3.11
CA ASP A 548 14.12 -25.19 3.46
C ASP A 548 14.54 -26.52 2.84
N TYR A 549 13.67 -27.53 2.92
CA TYR A 549 13.92 -28.83 2.29
C TYR A 549 13.51 -28.86 0.81
N LYS A 550 12.86 -27.80 0.32
CA LYS A 550 12.35 -27.69 -1.07
C LYS A 550 11.44 -28.84 -1.46
N GLU A 551 10.65 -29.30 -0.51
CA GLU A 551 9.82 -30.51 -0.63
C GLU A 551 8.34 -30.20 -0.35
N LEU A 552 7.47 -30.82 -1.14
CA LEU A 552 6.03 -30.81 -0.91
C LEU A 552 5.63 -32.06 -0.11
N LYS A 553 5.12 -31.89 1.09
CA LYS A 553 4.71 -32.97 1.99
C LYS A 553 3.20 -33.06 2.07
N ARG A 554 2.64 -34.27 2.01
CA ARG A 554 1.23 -34.51 2.28
C ARG A 554 1.00 -34.44 3.79
N LEU A 555 -0.06 -33.76 4.20
CA LEU A 555 -0.48 -33.71 5.60
C LEU A 555 -1.30 -34.92 5.95
N GLU A 556 -0.73 -35.83 6.74
CA GLU A 556 -1.43 -37.00 7.18
C GLU A 556 -2.57 -36.65 8.16
N GLY A 557 -3.77 -37.16 7.89
CA GLY A 557 -4.97 -36.96 8.73
C GLY A 557 -5.61 -35.56 8.63
N ALA A 558 -5.19 -34.72 7.72
CA ALA A 558 -5.86 -33.42 7.47
C ALA A 558 -7.17 -33.61 6.69
N ASP A 559 -8.25 -33.02 7.17
CA ASP A 559 -9.51 -32.95 6.44
C ASP A 559 -9.49 -31.81 5.40
N ARG A 560 -9.38 -32.19 4.14
CA ARG A 560 -9.30 -31.26 2.99
C ARG A 560 -10.46 -30.26 2.94
N ASN A 561 -11.67 -30.67 3.34
CA ASN A 561 -12.86 -29.86 3.17
C ASN A 561 -12.98 -28.74 4.21
N SER A 562 -12.43 -28.93 5.38
CA SER A 562 -12.45 -27.95 6.48
C SER A 562 -11.11 -27.28 6.72
N PHE A 563 -10.07 -27.66 5.97
CA PHE A 563 -8.72 -27.12 6.17
C PHE A 563 -8.63 -25.65 5.77
N ILE A 564 -8.06 -24.84 6.67
CA ILE A 564 -7.74 -23.43 6.46
C ILE A 564 -6.28 -23.15 6.84
N SER A 565 -5.63 -22.28 6.07
CA SER A 565 -4.32 -21.71 6.41
C SER A 565 -4.49 -20.51 7.32
N LEU A 566 -3.63 -20.39 8.33
CA LEU A 566 -3.58 -19.31 9.30
C LEU A 566 -2.26 -18.54 9.20
N GLU A 567 -2.08 -17.51 10.03
CA GLU A 567 -0.82 -16.76 10.15
C GLU A 567 0.29 -17.64 10.76
N GLY A 568 1.58 -17.24 10.60
CA GLY A 568 2.72 -17.88 11.24
C GLY A 568 2.92 -19.35 10.86
N ASN A 569 2.59 -19.73 9.63
CA ASN A 569 2.70 -21.11 9.12
C ASN A 569 1.81 -22.15 9.85
N PHE A 570 0.77 -21.69 10.55
CA PHE A 570 -0.26 -22.56 11.06
C PHE A 570 -1.29 -22.93 10.00
N GLY A 571 -1.84 -24.12 10.14
CA GLY A 571 -3.04 -24.58 9.45
C GLY A 571 -3.93 -25.37 10.40
N LYS A 572 -5.23 -25.40 10.14
CA LYS A 572 -6.15 -26.24 10.93
C LYS A 572 -7.29 -26.78 10.09
N ASP A 573 -7.81 -27.90 10.52
CA ASP A 573 -9.10 -28.43 10.08
C ASP A 573 -10.10 -28.47 11.26
N ASN A 574 -11.20 -29.17 11.11
CA ASN A 574 -12.22 -29.30 12.16
C ASN A 574 -11.73 -30.00 13.47
N LYS A 575 -10.59 -30.69 13.43
CA LYS A 575 -10.11 -31.54 14.55
C LYS A 575 -8.68 -31.20 14.93
N ASN A 576 -7.83 -30.96 13.94
CA ASN A 576 -6.38 -30.91 14.10
C ASN A 576 -5.83 -29.51 13.85
N VAL A 577 -4.70 -29.22 14.49
CA VAL A 577 -3.87 -28.05 14.22
C VAL A 577 -2.53 -28.53 13.69
N PHE A 578 -2.00 -27.79 12.71
CA PHE A 578 -0.72 -28.08 12.06
C PHE A 578 0.18 -26.85 12.15
N TYR A 579 1.47 -27.08 12.28
CA TYR A 579 2.48 -26.04 12.23
C TYR A 579 3.66 -26.49 11.36
N ASN A 580 4.05 -25.66 10.38
CA ASN A 580 5.05 -26.03 9.37
C ASN A 580 4.82 -27.43 8.76
N GLY A 581 3.57 -27.74 8.43
CA GLY A 581 3.19 -29.02 7.85
C GLY A 581 3.17 -30.22 8.79
N ASN A 582 3.47 -30.05 10.07
CA ASN A 582 3.44 -31.12 11.07
C ASN A 582 2.22 -30.96 11.97
N LYS A 583 1.53 -32.06 12.23
CA LYS A 583 0.42 -32.07 13.17
C LYS A 583 0.91 -31.79 14.59
N LEU A 584 0.26 -30.91 15.30
CA LEU A 584 0.51 -30.64 16.71
C LEU A 584 -0.24 -31.66 17.56
N GLU A 585 0.47 -32.67 18.02
CA GLU A 585 -0.15 -33.73 18.85
C GLU A 585 -0.63 -33.14 20.19
N GLY A 586 -1.85 -33.51 20.59
CA GLY A 586 -2.49 -33.03 21.81
C GLY A 586 -3.16 -31.63 21.69
N VAL A 587 -3.11 -31.00 20.54
CA VAL A 587 -3.80 -29.72 20.27
C VAL A 587 -5.00 -29.96 19.35
N ASN A 588 -6.20 -29.72 19.86
CA ASN A 588 -7.40 -29.69 19.03
C ASN A 588 -7.67 -28.30 18.46
N SER A 589 -8.45 -28.27 17.39
CA SER A 589 -8.77 -27.02 16.68
C SER A 589 -9.91 -26.20 17.31
N ASP A 590 -10.60 -26.71 18.32
CA ASP A 590 -11.75 -26.04 18.95
C ASP A 590 -11.28 -24.80 19.74
N GLY A 591 -11.72 -23.62 19.32
CA GLY A 591 -11.31 -22.36 19.90
C GLY A 591 -9.82 -22.01 19.69
N PHE A 592 -9.17 -22.61 18.66
CA PHE A 592 -7.78 -22.31 18.35
C PHE A 592 -7.60 -20.85 17.92
N GLU A 593 -6.68 -20.16 18.60
CA GLU A 593 -6.37 -18.73 18.40
C GLU A 593 -4.86 -18.51 18.62
N ILE A 594 -4.21 -17.82 17.69
CA ILE A 594 -2.82 -17.36 17.82
C ILE A 594 -2.86 -16.04 18.59
N LEU A 595 -2.02 -15.91 19.62
CA LEU A 595 -2.09 -14.80 20.56
C LEU A 595 -0.96 -13.78 20.45
N ASP A 596 0.12 -14.09 19.72
CA ASP A 596 1.24 -13.20 19.50
C ASP A 596 1.65 -13.10 18.03
N GLU A 597 2.33 -12.03 17.65
CA GLU A 597 2.76 -11.80 16.25
C GLU A 597 3.85 -12.79 15.78
N ASN A 598 4.63 -13.34 16.70
CA ASN A 598 5.65 -14.35 16.38
C ASN A 598 5.06 -15.76 16.24
N ALA A 599 3.75 -15.90 16.48
CA ALA A 599 3.00 -17.15 16.41
C ALA A 599 3.59 -18.28 17.29
N ILE A 600 4.14 -17.92 18.44
CA ILE A 600 4.71 -18.86 19.41
C ILE A 600 3.83 -19.07 20.65
N ILE A 601 2.86 -18.18 20.88
CA ILE A 601 1.87 -18.28 21.95
C ILE A 601 0.50 -18.44 21.31
N PHE A 602 -0.18 -19.53 21.64
CA PHE A 602 -1.52 -19.77 21.14
C PHE A 602 -2.36 -20.53 22.18
N LYS A 603 -3.64 -20.56 21.95
CA LYS A 603 -4.57 -21.31 22.81
C LYS A 603 -5.59 -22.07 22.00
N ASN A 604 -6.21 -23.02 22.64
CA ASN A 604 -7.50 -23.57 22.25
C ASN A 604 -8.50 -23.42 23.41
N LYS A 605 -9.67 -24.01 23.30
CA LYS A 605 -10.71 -23.90 24.34
C LYS A 605 -10.26 -24.40 25.73
N SER A 606 -9.32 -25.31 25.78
CA SER A 606 -8.91 -26.00 27.01
C SER A 606 -7.61 -25.50 27.61
N ASN A 607 -6.63 -25.13 26.78
CA ASN A 607 -5.26 -24.85 27.21
C ASN A 607 -4.64 -23.65 26.47
N VAL A 608 -3.63 -23.05 27.11
CA VAL A 608 -2.69 -22.10 26.51
C VAL A 608 -1.37 -22.82 26.29
N TYR A 609 -0.71 -22.55 25.18
CA TYR A 609 0.53 -23.21 24.79
C TYR A 609 1.61 -22.21 24.39
N PHE A 610 2.85 -22.59 24.67
CA PHE A 610 4.04 -21.98 24.10
C PHE A 610 4.73 -22.98 23.18
N LEU A 611 5.06 -22.52 21.96
CA LEU A 611 5.74 -23.31 20.95
C LEU A 611 7.19 -22.85 20.85
N LYS A 612 8.13 -23.74 21.10
CA LYS A 612 9.56 -23.45 20.92
C LYS A 612 10.17 -24.35 19.85
N ALA A 613 10.90 -23.72 18.91
CA ALA A 613 11.73 -24.45 17.97
C ALA A 613 12.90 -25.12 18.70
N GLU A 614 13.14 -26.40 18.44
CA GLU A 614 14.29 -27.15 18.93
C GLU A 614 15.27 -27.35 17.78
N ASN A 615 16.36 -26.57 17.73
CA ASN A 615 17.51 -26.70 16.81
C ASN A 615 17.19 -26.83 15.30
N GLU A 616 18.23 -27.00 14.49
CA GLU A 616 18.26 -27.01 13.02
C GLU A 616 17.35 -28.07 12.33
N GLU A 617 16.81 -29.04 13.05
CA GLU A 617 15.95 -30.10 12.52
C GLU A 617 14.44 -29.75 12.50
N LYS A 618 14.05 -28.50 12.73
CA LYS A 618 12.63 -28.07 12.78
C LYS A 618 11.74 -28.90 13.71
N LYS A 619 12.30 -29.45 14.75
CA LYS A 619 11.56 -30.06 15.85
C LYS A 619 11.02 -28.94 16.74
N TYR A 620 9.78 -29.05 17.10
CA TYR A 620 9.10 -28.09 17.97
C TYR A 620 8.72 -28.77 19.27
N LYS A 621 8.95 -28.07 20.37
CA LYS A 621 8.45 -28.50 21.66
C LYS A 621 7.21 -27.70 22.01
N LEU A 622 6.14 -28.41 22.23
CA LEU A 622 4.89 -27.85 22.69
C LEU A 622 4.87 -27.87 24.23
N ILE A 623 4.70 -26.71 24.84
CA ILE A 623 4.74 -26.53 26.28
C ILE A 623 3.40 -25.96 26.74
N PRO A 624 2.59 -26.75 27.48
CA PRO A 624 1.37 -26.23 28.06
C PRO A 624 1.70 -25.21 29.15
N LEU A 625 0.97 -24.10 29.16
CA LEU A 625 1.07 -23.04 30.14
C LEU A 625 -0.13 -23.10 31.09
N ASN A 626 0.11 -22.86 32.37
CA ASN A 626 -0.92 -22.90 33.40
C ASN A 626 -1.64 -21.54 33.53
N PHE A 627 -2.34 -21.13 32.44
CA PHE A 627 -3.21 -19.97 32.42
C PHE A 627 -4.66 -20.39 32.18
N ASP A 628 -5.59 -19.55 32.58
CA ASP A 628 -7.01 -19.74 32.29
C ASP A 628 -7.29 -19.45 30.78
N SER A 629 -7.38 -20.49 29.98
CA SER A 629 -7.57 -20.38 28.54
C SER A 629 -8.79 -19.56 28.14
N SER A 630 -9.86 -19.58 28.94
CA SER A 630 -11.10 -18.88 28.65
C SER A 630 -10.96 -17.36 28.69
N SER A 631 -10.04 -16.87 29.54
CA SER A 631 -9.82 -15.43 29.76
C SER A 631 -8.42 -14.95 29.32
N PHE A 632 -7.49 -15.87 29.02
CA PHE A 632 -6.13 -15.52 28.62
C PHE A 632 -6.09 -14.93 27.23
N LYS A 633 -5.54 -13.72 27.13
CA LYS A 633 -5.36 -12.98 25.88
C LYS A 633 -4.28 -11.91 25.98
N PRO A 634 -3.69 -11.47 24.90
CA PRO A 634 -2.84 -10.28 24.91
C PRO A 634 -3.65 -9.03 25.31
N VAL A 635 -3.01 -8.03 25.82
CA VAL A 635 -3.65 -6.74 26.13
C VAL A 635 -4.10 -6.06 24.81
N HIS A 636 -3.26 -6.13 23.79
CA HIS A 636 -3.61 -5.84 22.38
C HIS A 636 -2.75 -6.74 21.45
N LYS A 637 -2.98 -6.72 20.13
CA LYS A 637 -2.43 -7.69 19.17
C LYS A 637 -0.89 -7.81 19.18
N ARG A 638 -0.16 -6.71 19.42
CA ARG A 638 1.32 -6.67 19.47
C ARG A 638 1.86 -6.42 20.88
N SER A 639 1.05 -6.73 21.87
CA SER A 639 1.40 -6.48 23.25
C SER A 639 2.48 -7.42 23.75
N GLY A 640 3.44 -6.88 24.49
CA GLY A 640 4.30 -7.64 25.37
C GLY A 640 3.59 -8.06 26.66
N TYR A 641 2.33 -7.64 26.88
CA TYR A 641 1.55 -7.97 28.08
C TYR A 641 0.35 -8.84 27.75
N PHE A 642 0.15 -9.83 28.60
CA PHE A 642 -0.98 -10.76 28.55
C PHE A 642 -1.81 -10.63 29.81
N LYS A 643 -3.08 -10.96 29.72
CA LYS A 643 -3.99 -10.97 30.88
C LYS A 643 -4.88 -12.20 30.90
N ASP A 644 -5.21 -12.64 32.11
CA ASP A 644 -6.31 -13.55 32.37
C ASP A 644 -7.12 -13.05 33.58
N LYS A 645 -8.06 -13.84 34.07
CA LYS A 645 -8.84 -13.50 35.27
C LYS A 645 -8.01 -13.35 36.55
N ASN A 646 -6.78 -13.90 36.58
CA ASN A 646 -5.89 -13.96 37.75
C ASN A 646 -4.82 -12.86 37.79
N GLY A 647 -4.58 -12.16 36.64
CA GLY A 647 -3.54 -11.14 36.64
C GLY A 647 -3.19 -10.60 35.25
N ILE A 648 -2.22 -9.70 35.28
CA ILE A 648 -1.50 -9.20 34.11
C ILE A 648 -0.08 -9.76 34.17
N TYR A 649 0.44 -10.17 33.02
CA TYR A 649 1.74 -10.82 32.88
C TYR A 649 2.54 -10.13 31.77
N TYR A 650 3.79 -9.77 32.05
CA TYR A 650 4.75 -9.32 31.06
C TYR A 650 5.45 -10.53 30.45
N PHE A 651 5.45 -10.65 29.12
CA PHE A 651 6.19 -11.69 28.40
C PHE A 651 7.53 -11.13 27.93
N ASP A 652 8.61 -11.73 28.41
CA ASP A 652 9.96 -11.29 28.10
C ASP A 652 10.55 -12.08 26.92
N TYR A 653 10.46 -11.49 25.73
CA TYR A 653 11.02 -12.08 24.50
C TYR A 653 12.55 -12.24 24.55
N SER A 654 13.28 -11.44 25.34
CA SER A 654 14.74 -11.54 25.43
C SER A 654 15.21 -12.84 26.10
N ASN A 655 14.37 -13.46 26.89
CA ASN A 655 14.67 -14.73 27.54
C ASN A 655 14.52 -15.95 26.58
N LEU A 656 13.95 -15.77 25.38
CA LEU A 656 13.77 -16.86 24.42
C LEU A 656 15.08 -17.48 23.94
N GLU A 657 16.11 -16.65 23.72
CA GLU A 657 17.41 -17.09 23.22
C GLU A 657 18.18 -17.92 24.25
N THR A 658 17.99 -17.62 25.53
CA THR A 658 18.71 -18.27 26.63
C THR A 658 17.97 -19.46 27.22
N LEU A 659 16.77 -19.76 26.72
CA LEU A 659 15.91 -20.80 27.29
C LEU A 659 16.43 -22.20 26.97
N ASP A 660 16.92 -22.93 27.99
CA ASP A 660 17.30 -24.33 27.88
C ASP A 660 16.07 -25.21 27.73
N THR A 661 15.87 -25.77 26.51
CA THR A 661 14.71 -26.62 26.17
C THR A 661 14.72 -27.98 26.80
N LYS A 662 15.89 -28.46 27.28
CA LYS A 662 16.00 -29.74 27.95
C LYS A 662 15.37 -29.73 29.35
N LYS A 663 15.29 -28.54 29.96
CA LYS A 663 14.68 -28.33 31.27
C LYS A 663 13.33 -27.66 31.12
N THR A 664 12.24 -28.44 30.98
CA THR A 664 10.86 -27.92 30.84
C THR A 664 10.26 -27.40 32.13
N GLU A 665 10.89 -27.68 33.27
CA GLU A 665 10.41 -27.20 34.54
C GLU A 665 10.54 -25.67 34.65
N ASN A 666 9.40 -25.02 34.97
CA ASN A 666 9.30 -23.58 35.20
C ASN A 666 9.51 -22.64 33.97
N ILE A 667 9.30 -23.11 32.72
CA ILE A 667 9.40 -22.24 31.53
C ILE A 667 8.43 -21.04 31.64
N GLN A 668 7.21 -21.28 32.10
CA GLN A 668 6.25 -20.20 32.31
C GLN A 668 6.81 -19.07 33.17
N ASN A 669 7.43 -19.42 34.33
CA ASN A 669 7.99 -18.42 35.24
C ASN A 669 9.26 -17.70 34.72
N LYS A 670 9.87 -18.24 33.68
CA LYS A 670 11.02 -17.63 32.97
C LYS A 670 10.60 -16.64 31.88
N LEU A 671 9.42 -16.83 31.34
CA LEU A 671 8.90 -16.04 30.22
C LEU A 671 7.81 -15.06 30.65
N PHE A 672 6.94 -15.44 31.57
CA PHE A 672 5.82 -14.63 32.01
C PHE A 672 6.02 -14.15 33.44
N PHE A 673 6.12 -12.86 33.59
CA PHE A 673 6.33 -12.20 34.90
C PHE A 673 5.04 -11.48 35.32
N LYS A 674 4.43 -11.97 36.39
CA LYS A 674 3.21 -11.36 36.93
C LYS A 674 3.48 -9.96 37.43
N ILE A 675 2.57 -9.02 37.16
CA ILE A 675 2.60 -7.67 37.73
C ILE A 675 1.84 -7.70 39.05
N GLU A 676 2.55 -7.52 40.17
CA GLU A 676 1.95 -7.59 41.49
C GLU A 676 1.15 -6.32 41.82
N GLY A 677 -0.01 -6.50 42.42
CA GLY A 677 -0.85 -5.41 42.90
C GLY A 677 -1.50 -4.53 41.81
N VAL A 678 -1.48 -4.96 40.56
CA VAL A 678 -2.06 -4.23 39.43
C VAL A 678 -3.58 -4.18 39.53
N ASP A 679 -4.16 -3.02 39.21
CA ASP A 679 -5.60 -2.87 38.98
C ASP A 679 -5.94 -3.30 37.55
N ILE A 680 -6.34 -4.57 37.37
CA ILE A 680 -6.58 -5.18 36.07
C ILE A 680 -7.58 -4.38 35.20
N PRO A 681 -8.70 -3.87 35.74
CA PRO A 681 -9.67 -3.12 34.94
C PRO A 681 -9.14 -1.84 34.33
N THR A 682 -8.16 -1.19 34.96
CA THR A 682 -7.61 0.09 34.49
C THR A 682 -6.21 -0.04 33.90
N PHE A 683 -5.67 -1.27 33.85
CA PHE A 683 -4.34 -1.53 33.27
C PHE A 683 -4.31 -1.19 31.79
N ARG A 684 -3.26 -0.51 31.40
CA ARG A 684 -2.97 -0.18 30.01
C ARG A 684 -1.48 -0.22 29.71
N GLU A 685 -1.12 -0.76 28.58
CA GLU A 685 0.22 -0.70 28.05
C GLU A 685 0.50 0.70 27.50
N LEU A 686 1.73 1.11 27.63
CA LEU A 686 2.32 2.31 27.05
C LEU A 686 3.45 1.87 26.11
N GLN A 687 4.21 2.81 25.56
CA GLN A 687 5.37 2.49 24.72
C GLN A 687 6.59 2.08 25.56
N PHE A 688 7.59 1.46 24.91
CA PHE A 688 8.90 1.12 25.50
C PHE A 688 8.83 0.26 26.77
N SER A 689 7.95 -0.75 26.75
CA SER A 689 7.74 -1.67 27.88
C SER A 689 7.24 -1.01 29.17
N TYR A 690 6.78 0.22 29.10
CA TYR A 690 6.04 0.84 30.19
C TYR A 690 4.57 0.46 30.12
N SER A 691 3.94 0.41 31.28
CA SER A 691 2.50 0.24 31.44
C SER A 691 2.03 0.98 32.69
N LYS A 692 0.73 1.22 32.81
CA LYS A 692 0.16 1.82 34.02
C LYS A 692 -1.25 1.33 34.30
N ASP A 693 -1.66 1.43 35.55
CA ASP A 693 -3.05 1.40 35.97
C ASP A 693 -3.45 2.78 36.53
N LYS A 694 -4.60 2.89 37.13
CA LYS A 694 -5.07 4.17 37.71
C LYS A 694 -4.18 4.70 38.88
N ASN A 695 -3.38 3.83 39.50
CA ASN A 695 -2.63 4.17 40.71
C ASN A 695 -1.11 4.15 40.49
N ARG A 696 -0.60 3.36 39.55
CA ARG A 696 0.81 3.00 39.46
C ARG A 696 1.29 2.95 38.02
N VAL A 697 2.58 3.18 37.84
CA VAL A 697 3.31 2.97 36.61
C VAL A 697 4.23 1.78 36.77
N TYR A 698 4.35 1.00 35.74
CA TYR A 698 5.21 -0.20 35.68
C TYR A 698 6.17 -0.11 34.52
N CYS A 699 7.36 -0.66 34.70
CA CYS A 699 8.34 -0.94 33.67
C CYS A 699 8.49 -2.45 33.56
N LYS A 700 8.15 -3.02 32.40
CA LYS A 700 8.02 -4.46 32.30
C LYS A 700 7.04 -4.98 33.38
N ASN A 701 7.51 -5.79 34.31
CA ASN A 701 6.70 -6.28 35.43
C ASN A 701 6.92 -5.58 36.77
N LYS A 702 7.79 -4.55 36.84
CA LYS A 702 8.17 -3.89 38.10
C LYS A 702 7.53 -2.51 38.23
N GLU A 703 7.03 -2.18 39.41
CA GLU A 703 6.52 -0.86 39.72
C GLU A 703 7.64 0.19 39.69
N VAL A 704 7.41 1.28 38.99
CA VAL A 704 8.30 2.47 39.01
C VAL A 704 7.89 3.35 40.17
N LYS A 705 8.56 3.19 41.28
CA LYS A 705 8.22 3.87 42.54
C LYS A 705 8.29 5.38 42.43
N GLY A 706 7.33 6.05 43.09
CA GLY A 706 7.30 7.52 43.18
C GLY A 706 6.80 8.20 41.91
N THR A 707 6.19 7.46 40.98
CA THR A 707 5.54 8.01 39.80
C THR A 707 4.11 8.45 40.09
N ASP A 708 3.69 9.53 39.44
CA ASP A 708 2.30 9.93 39.40
C ASP A 708 1.64 9.32 38.15
N ALA A 709 0.84 8.27 38.35
CA ALA A 709 0.27 7.51 37.26
C ALA A 709 -0.69 8.33 36.37
N GLU A 710 -1.37 9.33 36.93
CA GLU A 710 -2.30 10.18 36.23
C GLU A 710 -1.60 11.03 35.16
N SER A 711 -0.50 11.70 35.57
CA SER A 711 0.27 12.61 34.71
C SER A 711 1.42 11.95 33.93
N PHE A 712 1.62 10.63 34.10
CA PHE A 712 2.72 9.93 33.45
C PHE A 712 2.49 9.80 31.94
N VAL A 713 3.47 10.30 31.16
CA VAL A 713 3.44 10.33 29.70
C VAL A 713 4.80 9.93 29.11
N ILE A 714 4.75 9.39 27.88
CA ILE A 714 5.91 9.07 27.07
C ILE A 714 5.68 9.73 25.70
N PHE A 715 6.67 10.44 25.18
CA PHE A 715 6.57 11.06 23.87
C PHE A 715 7.95 11.22 23.22
N TYR A 716 7.95 11.38 21.89
CA TYR A 716 9.15 11.70 21.13
C TYR A 716 9.40 13.21 21.17
N ALA A 717 10.63 13.58 21.49
CA ALA A 717 11.16 14.94 21.34
C ALA A 717 12.30 14.95 20.35
N ASP A 718 12.76 16.14 19.95
CA ASP A 718 13.85 16.29 18.96
C ASP A 718 15.14 15.57 19.35
N GLU A 719 15.38 15.40 20.64
CA GLU A 719 16.57 14.74 21.21
C GLU A 719 16.33 13.26 21.59
N GLY A 720 15.16 12.72 21.29
CA GLY A 720 14.81 11.32 21.59
C GLY A 720 13.52 11.15 22.38
N ILE A 721 13.41 10.00 23.05
CA ILE A 721 12.24 9.64 23.82
C ILE A 721 12.29 10.34 25.18
N VAL A 722 11.21 11.02 25.55
CA VAL A 722 11.03 11.61 26.90
C VAL A 722 9.96 10.86 27.66
N VAL A 723 10.31 10.44 28.85
CA VAL A 723 9.40 9.82 29.83
C VAL A 723 9.30 10.75 31.01
N LYS A 724 8.10 11.22 31.36
CA LYS A 724 7.91 12.15 32.48
C LYS A 724 6.56 11.99 33.17
N ASP A 725 6.48 12.50 34.41
CA ASP A 725 5.24 12.84 35.09
C ASP A 725 5.27 14.31 35.55
N LYS A 726 4.29 14.76 36.30
CA LYS A 726 4.26 16.14 36.85
C LYS A 726 5.42 16.45 37.80
N ASN A 727 6.10 15.43 38.33
CA ASN A 727 7.13 15.60 39.36
C ASN A 727 8.54 15.56 38.78
N ARG A 728 8.79 14.77 37.71
CA ARG A 728 10.15 14.58 37.16
C ARG A 728 10.15 14.00 35.75
N ILE A 729 11.31 14.12 35.12
CA ILE A 729 11.66 13.40 33.88
C ILE A 729 12.41 12.13 34.29
N TYR A 730 12.08 11.02 33.65
CA TYR A 730 12.76 9.73 33.86
C TYR A 730 13.78 9.53 32.75
N GLU A 731 14.93 8.94 33.07
CA GLU A 731 15.91 8.55 32.05
C GLU A 731 15.32 7.50 31.12
N ASN A 732 15.72 7.55 29.83
CA ASN A 732 15.22 6.68 28.79
C ASN A 732 15.54 5.22 29.09
N GLY A 733 14.52 4.41 29.16
CA GLY A 733 14.63 2.95 29.30
C GLY A 733 14.04 2.40 30.60
N CYS A 734 13.35 1.30 30.41
CA CYS A 734 12.93 0.40 31.44
C CYS A 734 14.12 -0.47 31.88
N GLU A 735 15.16 0.07 32.44
CA GLU A 735 16.24 -0.72 33.08
C GLU A 735 16.01 -0.98 34.57
#